data_93380a4dcc233466d48e124968255f8d
#
_entry.id   93380a4dcc233466d48e124968255f8d
#
_cell.length_a   1.000
_cell.length_b   1.000
_cell.length_c   1.000
_cell.angle_alpha   90.00
_cell.angle_beta   90.00
_cell.angle_gamma   90.00
#
_symmetry.space_group_name_H-M   'P 1'
#
loop_
_entity.id
_entity.type
_entity.pdbx_description
1 polymer ?
#
loop_
_entity_poly.entity_id
_entity_poly.type
_entity_poly.pdbx_seq_one_letter_code
_entity_poly.pdbx_strand_id
1 'polypeptide(L)'
;MVSRWHAESSWAERVSLAHALIGWTRGTGLMGHNDAIVTAVEEAGVRTYSTDEMAAMLLGLCDVESKVAASSSPIKADFTGGLADVELDMAELAAKARAEMTSEAADEDDTPAEGTIAALPSPPRGYTPAPPPEWDDLDVDPADLVVIVGGAEIGPYGSSRTRFEMEVENELSAAGVLELAWTTGLVRWEDDPQPGWYDTQSGDLVDESELVERYHDAVVQRCGIREFVDDGAIDPDHASPLLVSVFLDKDFTFVVSSEAEARSFAEFDPEHTVIRPAPDSGDWQVTRRAGTEVRVPRKTKLSRVVGAQIPTGFDPTVWGISPDMANSIDRVALWNIVTTVDAFLSAGFSPAEVMRYVHPSLVASTQGTGMGGMTSMQTMYHGNLLGRNKPNDILQEVLPNVVAAHVIQSYVGSYGSMIHPVAACATAAVSVEEGVDKIRLGKAELVVAGGLDDLTLEAIIGFGDMAATADTSMMRGRGIDDAKFSRPNDRRRLGFVEAQGGGTILLARGDLALRMGLPVLAVVAYAQSFGDGVHTSIPAPGLGALGAGRGGKDSALARALAKLGVTADDIAVISKHDTSTLANDPNETELHERLADSLGRSEGAPLFVVSQKSLTGHAKGGAAVFQMMGLCQILRDGVIPPNRSLDCVDDELANSSHFVWLRDTLRLSGRFPLKAGMLTSLGFGHVSGLVALVHPQAFIAALDPAQRADYQRRADARLLAGQRRLMSAIAGGEPMYQRPPDRRFDHDGPEKPQEARMLLNPDSRLGDGDTYRADQVSAG
;
A
#
# COMPACT_ATOMS: atom_id res chain seq x y z
N MET A 1 26.67 14.87 -21.88
CA MET A 1 28.10 14.68 -21.64
C MET A 1 28.38 13.35 -20.98
N VAL A 2 27.87 13.07 -19.80
CA VAL A 2 27.95 11.76 -19.12
C VAL A 2 27.44 10.62 -20.04
N SER A 3 26.36 10.82 -20.78
CA SER A 3 25.81 9.84 -21.73
C SER A 3 26.74 9.57 -22.92
N ARG A 4 27.51 10.54 -23.40
CA ARG A 4 28.45 10.33 -24.50
C ARG A 4 29.70 9.59 -24.02
N TRP A 5 30.22 9.94 -22.85
CA TRP A 5 31.30 9.20 -22.21
C TRP A 5 30.89 7.75 -21.89
N HIS A 6 29.66 7.55 -21.45
CA HIS A 6 29.09 6.24 -21.16
C HIS A 6 29.01 5.34 -22.39
N ALA A 7 28.84 5.91 -23.57
CA ALA A 7 28.81 5.14 -24.83
C ALA A 7 30.20 4.72 -25.33
N GLU A 8 31.26 5.46 -24.94
CA GLU A 8 32.64 5.28 -25.50
C GLU A 8 33.59 4.57 -24.53
N SER A 9 33.21 4.34 -23.26
CA SER A 9 34.08 3.75 -22.24
C SER A 9 33.75 2.29 -21.96
N SER A 10 34.73 1.52 -21.49
CA SER A 10 34.48 0.16 -21.03
C SER A 10 33.56 0.13 -19.80
N TRP A 11 32.84 -0.95 -19.59
CA TRP A 11 31.88 -1.07 -18.52
C TRP A 11 32.49 -0.85 -17.12
N ALA A 12 33.68 -1.37 -16.87
CA ALA A 12 34.42 -1.20 -15.61
C ALA A 12 34.81 0.26 -15.35
N GLU A 13 35.20 1.01 -16.39
CA GLU A 13 35.50 2.43 -16.27
C GLU A 13 34.26 3.27 -16.00
N ARG A 14 33.13 2.90 -16.59
CA ARG A 14 31.81 3.56 -16.36
C ARG A 14 31.34 3.42 -14.93
N VAL A 15 31.43 2.23 -14.35
CA VAL A 15 31.02 1.96 -12.96
C VAL A 15 31.95 2.67 -11.97
N SER A 16 33.25 2.66 -12.21
CA SER A 16 34.23 3.33 -11.36
C SER A 16 33.98 4.85 -11.30
N LEU A 17 33.67 5.47 -12.44
CA LEU A 17 33.34 6.89 -12.47
C LEU A 17 32.00 7.21 -11.78
N ALA A 18 30.98 6.38 -11.99
CA ALA A 18 29.70 6.55 -11.33
C ALA A 18 29.82 6.47 -9.80
N HIS A 19 30.63 5.57 -9.28
CA HIS A 19 30.92 5.49 -7.84
C HIS A 19 31.68 6.71 -7.33
N ALA A 20 32.69 7.18 -8.06
CA ALA A 20 33.42 8.39 -7.67
C ALA A 20 32.56 9.64 -7.67
N LEU A 21 31.58 9.73 -8.56
CA LEU A 21 30.66 10.88 -8.66
C LEU A 21 29.57 10.89 -7.59
N ILE A 22 29.18 9.74 -7.05
CA ILE A 22 27.98 9.64 -6.20
C ILE A 22 28.31 9.57 -4.70
N GLY A 23 29.47 9.00 -4.32
CA GLY A 23 29.68 8.59 -2.92
C GLY A 23 30.65 9.43 -2.09
N TRP A 24 31.62 10.11 -2.68
CA TRP A 24 32.80 10.56 -1.94
C TRP A 24 33.10 12.07 -2.04
N THR A 25 32.09 12.87 -2.35
CA THR A 25 32.24 14.33 -2.41
C THR A 25 31.92 14.95 -1.06
N ARG A 26 32.92 15.60 -0.44
CA ARG A 26 32.73 16.36 0.80
C ARG A 26 31.75 17.50 0.60
N GLY A 27 30.88 17.74 1.55
CA GLY A 27 29.90 18.83 1.51
C GLY A 27 28.59 18.49 0.79
N THR A 28 28.39 17.22 0.34
CA THR A 28 27.14 16.80 -0.30
C THR A 28 26.62 15.50 0.33
N GLY A 29 25.30 15.33 0.39
CA GLY A 29 24.65 14.13 0.90
C GLY A 29 25.07 13.76 2.34
N LEU A 30 25.29 12.48 2.60
CA LEU A 30 25.69 11.93 3.91
C LEU A 30 27.02 12.48 4.43
N MET A 31 27.91 12.98 3.54
CA MET A 31 29.21 13.54 3.92
C MET A 31 29.16 15.06 4.18
N GLY A 32 27.99 15.66 4.06
CA GLY A 32 27.80 17.13 3.93
C GLY A 32 27.98 17.88 5.18
N HIS A 33 28.43 17.63 6.27
CA HIS A 33 28.75 18.46 7.47
C HIS A 33 29.24 17.61 8.66
N ASN A 34 29.66 16.38 8.43
CA ASN A 34 30.10 15.52 9.52
C ASN A 34 31.58 15.16 9.33
N ASP A 35 32.44 16.00 9.88
CA ASP A 35 33.90 15.81 9.84
C ASP A 35 34.34 14.46 10.42
N ALA A 36 33.55 13.87 11.34
CA ALA A 36 33.86 12.55 11.90
C ALA A 36 33.65 11.43 10.87
N ILE A 37 32.66 11.54 9.98
CA ILE A 37 32.45 10.58 8.89
C ILE A 37 33.58 10.71 7.86
N VAL A 38 33.95 11.95 7.50
CA VAL A 38 35.06 12.19 6.58
C VAL A 38 36.33 11.59 7.12
N THR A 39 36.66 11.84 8.39
CA THR A 39 37.85 11.29 9.06
C THR A 39 37.84 9.77 9.08
N ALA A 40 36.72 9.14 9.45
CA ALA A 40 36.60 7.68 9.51
C ALA A 40 36.78 7.03 8.12
N VAL A 41 36.25 7.66 7.07
CA VAL A 41 36.38 7.20 5.67
C VAL A 41 37.84 7.33 5.19
N GLU A 42 38.50 8.43 5.53
CA GLU A 42 39.92 8.63 5.17
C GLU A 42 40.86 7.73 5.97
N GLU A 43 40.55 7.46 7.24
CA GLU A 43 41.28 6.48 8.08
C GLU A 43 41.11 5.04 7.56
N ALA A 44 39.97 4.75 6.93
CA ALA A 44 39.75 3.47 6.22
C ALA A 44 40.47 3.37 4.87
N GLY A 45 41.29 4.39 4.50
CA GLY A 45 42.08 4.40 3.28
C GLY A 45 41.32 4.82 2.02
N VAL A 46 40.12 5.36 2.18
CA VAL A 46 39.30 5.83 1.04
C VAL A 46 39.47 7.35 0.89
N ARG A 47 39.89 7.76 -0.30
CA ARG A 47 40.08 9.19 -0.62
C ARG A 47 38.73 9.90 -0.79
N THR A 48 38.55 11.00 -0.10
CA THR A 48 37.42 11.91 -0.28
C THR A 48 37.79 13.12 -1.13
N TYR A 49 36.82 13.70 -1.83
CA TYR A 49 37.01 14.80 -2.74
C TYR A 49 36.20 16.02 -2.28
N SER A 50 36.77 17.20 -2.40
CA SER A 50 36.00 18.44 -2.23
C SER A 50 35.06 18.68 -3.43
N THR A 51 34.07 19.51 -3.24
CA THR A 51 33.15 19.93 -4.31
C THR A 51 33.92 20.58 -5.47
N ASP A 52 34.98 21.35 -5.16
CA ASP A 52 35.80 21.98 -6.17
C ASP A 52 36.70 21.00 -6.93
N GLU A 53 37.27 19.99 -6.25
CA GLU A 53 38.02 18.93 -6.88
C GLU A 53 37.11 18.10 -7.81
N MET A 54 35.91 17.79 -7.37
CA MET A 54 34.94 17.06 -8.19
C MET A 54 34.46 17.89 -9.38
N ALA A 55 34.22 19.18 -9.20
CA ALA A 55 33.89 20.09 -10.29
C ALA A 55 35.04 20.21 -11.30
N ALA A 56 36.29 20.30 -10.83
CA ALA A 56 37.47 20.32 -11.69
C ALA A 56 37.66 19.01 -12.47
N MET A 57 37.40 17.86 -11.84
CA MET A 57 37.39 16.56 -12.52
C MET A 57 36.30 16.48 -13.60
N LEU A 58 35.09 16.95 -13.30
CA LEU A 58 33.98 17.00 -14.27
C LEU A 58 34.30 17.93 -15.44
N LEU A 59 34.87 19.12 -15.18
CA LEU A 59 35.28 20.06 -16.20
C LEU A 59 36.47 19.51 -17.04
N GLY A 60 37.41 18.80 -16.44
CA GLY A 60 38.49 18.10 -17.13
C GLY A 60 38.03 16.97 -18.03
N LEU A 61 36.91 16.31 -17.66
CA LEU A 61 36.25 15.29 -18.51
C LEU A 61 35.46 15.91 -19.67
N CYS A 62 35.23 17.22 -19.63
CA CYS A 62 34.55 17.98 -20.69
C CYS A 62 35.47 18.39 -21.83
N ASP A 63 36.77 18.39 -21.62
CA ASP A 63 37.77 18.76 -22.61
C ASP A 63 38.22 17.52 -23.41
N VAL A 64 37.54 17.28 -24.53
CA VAL A 64 37.20 15.99 -25.13
C VAL A 64 38.38 15.23 -25.76
N GLU A 65 39.55 15.78 -26.02
CA GLU A 65 40.54 15.09 -26.87
C GLU A 65 41.86 14.69 -26.25
N SER A 66 42.20 15.13 -25.05
CA SER A 66 43.56 14.89 -24.57
C SER A 66 43.73 14.27 -23.18
N LYS A 67 42.68 13.96 -22.43
CA LYS A 67 42.85 13.69 -20.99
C LYS A 67 42.17 12.42 -20.43
N VAL A 68 41.51 11.61 -21.20
CA VAL A 68 40.94 10.33 -20.70
C VAL A 68 42.04 9.43 -20.17
N ALA A 69 43.24 9.46 -20.77
CA ALA A 69 44.38 8.67 -20.31
C ALA A 69 45.04 9.22 -19.03
N ALA A 70 44.97 10.53 -18.79
CA ALA A 70 45.60 11.14 -17.62
C ALA A 70 44.71 11.15 -16.37
N SER A 71 43.36 11.17 -16.54
CA SER A 71 42.41 11.14 -15.44
C SER A 71 42.04 9.73 -14.96
N SER A 72 42.26 8.73 -15.78
CA SER A 72 42.02 7.33 -15.41
C SER A 72 43.06 6.75 -14.45
N SER A 73 44.26 7.30 -14.43
CA SER A 73 45.40 6.79 -13.65
C SER A 73 45.24 7.02 -12.13
N PRO A 74 44.81 8.19 -11.63
CA PRO A 74 44.57 8.38 -10.20
C PRO A 74 43.35 7.62 -9.68
N ILE A 75 42.32 7.49 -10.50
CA ILE A 75 41.07 6.78 -10.11
C ILE A 75 41.35 5.28 -10.03
N LYS A 76 42.17 4.73 -10.93
CA LYS A 76 42.58 3.33 -10.88
C LYS A 76 43.45 3.01 -9.66
N ALA A 77 44.32 3.91 -9.23
CA ALA A 77 45.14 3.72 -8.04
C ALA A 77 44.33 3.66 -6.74
N ASP A 78 43.29 4.45 -6.63
CA ASP A 78 42.45 4.54 -5.40
C ASP A 78 41.47 3.36 -5.29
N PHE A 79 41.08 2.74 -6.39
CA PHE A 79 40.12 1.61 -6.40
C PHE A 79 40.82 0.22 -6.48
N THR A 80 42.07 0.13 -6.85
CA THR A 80 42.76 -1.16 -7.04
C THR A 80 43.37 -1.72 -5.76
N GLY A 81 43.45 -0.97 -4.68
CA GLY A 81 44.04 -1.41 -3.40
C GLY A 81 43.25 -2.50 -2.67
N GLY A 82 42.03 -2.80 -3.09
CA GLY A 82 41.16 -3.81 -2.46
C GLY A 82 40.67 -4.93 -3.40
N LEU A 83 40.88 -4.81 -4.71
CA LEU A 83 40.32 -5.77 -5.69
C LEU A 83 41.36 -6.43 -6.59
N ALA A 84 42.64 -6.03 -6.52
CA ALA A 84 43.67 -6.48 -7.45
C ALA A 84 44.26 -7.88 -7.17
N ASP A 85 44.03 -8.47 -6.00
CA ASP A 85 44.61 -9.75 -5.59
C ASP A 85 43.61 -10.91 -5.51
N VAL A 86 42.40 -10.74 -6.01
CA VAL A 86 41.42 -11.82 -6.08
C VAL A 86 41.19 -12.16 -7.54
N GLU A 87 41.99 -13.06 -8.10
CA GLU A 87 41.58 -13.85 -9.25
C GLU A 87 40.40 -14.71 -8.82
N LEU A 88 39.19 -14.17 -9.03
CA LEU A 88 37.94 -14.90 -8.83
C LEU A 88 37.84 -15.95 -9.94
N ASP A 89 38.14 -17.22 -9.59
CA ASP A 89 37.78 -18.34 -10.46
C ASP A 89 36.24 -18.46 -10.50
N MET A 90 35.67 -17.87 -11.53
CA MET A 90 34.24 -17.86 -11.77
C MET A 90 33.65 -19.25 -11.95
N ALA A 91 34.50 -20.24 -12.33
CA ALA A 91 34.07 -21.63 -12.47
C ALA A 91 33.95 -22.31 -11.10
N GLU A 92 34.85 -22.01 -10.16
CA GLU A 92 34.81 -22.52 -8.79
C GLU A 92 33.67 -21.91 -8.03
N LEU A 93 33.42 -20.61 -8.19
CA LEU A 93 32.27 -19.90 -7.61
C LEU A 93 30.91 -20.42 -8.14
N ALA A 94 30.84 -20.69 -9.45
CA ALA A 94 29.65 -21.28 -10.05
C ALA A 94 29.41 -22.73 -9.59
N ALA A 95 30.49 -23.49 -9.38
CA ALA A 95 30.41 -24.85 -8.85
C ALA A 95 29.96 -24.85 -7.37
N LYS A 96 30.46 -23.90 -6.56
CA LYS A 96 30.10 -23.75 -5.17
C LYS A 96 28.62 -23.30 -5.02
N ALA A 97 28.20 -22.32 -5.81
CA ALA A 97 26.80 -21.87 -5.85
C ALA A 97 25.85 -22.99 -6.30
N ARG A 98 26.25 -23.85 -7.24
CA ARG A 98 25.46 -25.03 -7.64
C ARG A 98 25.40 -26.09 -6.55
N ALA A 99 26.47 -26.29 -5.78
CA ALA A 99 26.49 -27.22 -4.67
C ALA A 99 25.59 -26.75 -3.52
N GLU A 100 25.56 -25.44 -3.25
CA GLU A 100 24.69 -24.82 -2.24
C GLU A 100 23.22 -24.84 -2.67
N MET A 101 22.90 -24.55 -3.94
CA MET A 101 21.54 -24.68 -4.48
C MET A 101 21.01 -26.12 -4.48
N THR A 102 21.90 -27.11 -4.65
CA THR A 102 21.49 -28.52 -4.54
C THR A 102 21.35 -29.00 -3.10
N SER A 103 22.03 -28.38 -2.13
CA SER A 103 21.83 -28.66 -0.70
C SER A 103 20.55 -28.01 -0.16
N GLU A 104 20.22 -26.78 -0.59
CA GLU A 104 18.96 -26.14 -0.22
C GLU A 104 17.75 -26.83 -0.87
N ALA A 105 17.88 -27.33 -2.09
CA ALA A 105 16.82 -28.11 -2.73
C ALA A 105 16.61 -29.51 -2.13
N ALA A 106 17.58 -30.01 -1.35
CA ALA A 106 17.47 -31.29 -0.64
C ALA A 106 16.82 -31.15 0.75
N ASP A 107 16.79 -29.92 1.31
CA ASP A 107 16.15 -29.62 2.59
C ASP A 107 14.67 -29.23 2.46
N GLU A 108 14.11 -29.13 1.24
CA GLU A 108 12.68 -28.89 1.02
C GLU A 108 11.78 -30.14 1.29
N ASP A 109 12.33 -31.23 1.76
CA ASP A 109 11.57 -32.40 2.26
C ASP A 109 11.47 -32.38 3.80
N ASP A 110 11.48 -31.19 4.39
CA ASP A 110 11.13 -30.98 5.78
C ASP A 110 9.60 -31.09 5.95
N THR A 111 9.12 -32.32 5.90
CA THR A 111 7.89 -32.64 6.63
C THR A 111 8.17 -32.32 8.09
N PRO A 112 7.47 -31.33 8.73
CA PRO A 112 7.66 -31.07 10.13
C PRO A 112 7.53 -32.36 10.90
N ALA A 113 8.50 -32.65 11.77
CA ALA A 113 8.46 -33.81 12.65
C ALA A 113 7.08 -33.87 13.31
N GLU A 114 6.37 -35.00 13.13
CA GLU A 114 5.13 -35.26 13.81
C GLU A 114 5.36 -35.05 15.31
N GLY A 115 4.82 -33.98 15.86
CA GLY A 115 4.82 -33.79 17.31
C GLY A 115 4.89 -32.37 17.83
N THR A 116 4.94 -31.32 17.01
CA THR A 116 4.97 -29.96 17.52
C THR A 116 4.07 -29.05 16.73
N ILE A 117 3.04 -28.62 17.36
CA ILE A 117 1.89 -27.80 16.95
C ILE A 117 0.79 -28.72 16.40
N ALA A 118 -0.24 -28.96 17.21
CA ALA A 118 -1.51 -29.40 16.70
C ALA A 118 -1.87 -28.47 15.54
N ALA A 119 -2.05 -29.02 14.34
CA ALA A 119 -2.34 -28.24 13.16
C ALA A 119 -3.52 -27.34 13.50
N LEU A 120 -3.26 -26.02 13.64
CA LEU A 120 -4.33 -25.05 13.76
C LEU A 120 -5.24 -25.33 12.57
N PRO A 121 -6.51 -25.66 12.75
CA PRO A 121 -7.38 -25.99 11.65
C PRO A 121 -7.33 -24.83 10.66
N SER A 122 -7.24 -25.13 9.38
CA SER A 122 -7.52 -24.14 8.34
C SER A 122 -8.76 -23.37 8.78
N PRO A 123 -8.73 -22.03 8.81
CA PRO A 123 -9.86 -21.26 9.33
C PRO A 123 -11.12 -21.79 8.67
N PRO A 124 -12.09 -22.29 9.44
CA PRO A 124 -13.33 -22.73 8.85
C PRO A 124 -13.93 -21.50 8.19
N ARG A 125 -13.99 -21.48 6.86
CA ARG A 125 -14.87 -20.54 6.19
C ARG A 125 -16.27 -20.87 6.69
N GLY A 126 -16.98 -19.88 7.22
CA GLY A 126 -18.36 -20.08 7.70
C GLY A 126 -19.34 -20.54 6.62
N TYR A 127 -18.83 -20.77 5.38
CA TYR A 127 -19.63 -21.16 4.21
C TYR A 127 -18.85 -22.11 3.29
N THR A 128 -19.59 -22.89 2.50
CA THR A 128 -19.02 -23.70 1.44
C THR A 128 -18.94 -22.88 0.15
N PRO A 129 -17.77 -22.73 -0.47
CA PRO A 129 -17.63 -22.05 -1.76
C PRO A 129 -18.50 -22.71 -2.83
N ALA A 130 -19.05 -21.91 -3.74
CA ALA A 130 -19.74 -22.42 -4.91
C ALA A 130 -18.76 -23.13 -5.85
N PRO A 131 -19.20 -24.12 -6.63
CA PRO A 131 -18.36 -24.68 -7.68
C PRO A 131 -17.97 -23.60 -8.69
N PRO A 132 -16.75 -23.64 -9.25
CA PRO A 132 -16.32 -22.68 -10.25
C PRO A 132 -17.23 -22.75 -11.49
N PRO A 133 -17.44 -21.61 -12.18
CA PRO A 133 -18.23 -21.61 -13.41
C PRO A 133 -17.54 -22.40 -14.51
N GLU A 134 -18.34 -23.04 -15.37
CA GLU A 134 -17.84 -23.69 -16.57
C GLU A 134 -17.33 -22.66 -17.59
N TRP A 135 -16.24 -23.00 -18.28
CA TRP A 135 -15.59 -22.16 -19.26
C TRP A 135 -15.16 -22.97 -20.48
N ASP A 136 -15.46 -22.48 -21.65
CA ASP A 136 -14.91 -23.03 -22.89
C ASP A 136 -13.42 -22.68 -23.01
N ASP A 137 -12.67 -23.50 -23.74
CA ASP A 137 -11.27 -23.22 -24.04
C ASP A 137 -11.11 -21.86 -24.74
N LEU A 138 -10.18 -21.06 -24.26
CA LEU A 138 -9.91 -19.74 -24.81
C LEU A 138 -8.68 -19.77 -25.73
N ASP A 139 -8.80 -19.21 -26.91
CA ASP A 139 -7.68 -18.98 -27.85
C ASP A 139 -7.00 -17.65 -27.50
N VAL A 140 -6.34 -17.62 -26.33
CA VAL A 140 -5.63 -16.46 -25.81
C VAL A 140 -4.31 -16.90 -25.24
N ASP A 141 -3.21 -16.26 -25.64
CA ASP A 141 -1.89 -16.52 -25.06
C ASP A 141 -1.90 -16.05 -23.59
N PRO A 142 -1.51 -16.90 -22.63
CA PRO A 142 -1.33 -16.48 -21.25
C PRO A 142 -0.44 -15.24 -21.10
N ALA A 143 0.56 -15.03 -21.96
CA ALA A 143 1.41 -13.84 -21.96
C ALA A 143 0.66 -12.52 -22.24
N ASP A 144 -0.48 -12.59 -22.90
CA ASP A 144 -1.35 -11.44 -23.15
C ASP A 144 -2.28 -11.11 -21.99
N LEU A 145 -2.33 -11.97 -20.96
CA LEU A 145 -3.18 -11.79 -19.79
C LEU A 145 -2.43 -11.07 -18.67
N VAL A 146 -3.13 -10.19 -18.00
CA VAL A 146 -2.69 -9.63 -16.72
C VAL A 146 -3.57 -10.21 -15.63
N VAL A 147 -2.95 -10.79 -14.62
CA VAL A 147 -3.64 -11.51 -13.55
C VAL A 147 -3.28 -10.94 -12.17
N ILE A 148 -4.24 -10.96 -11.26
CA ILE A 148 -3.99 -10.70 -9.84
C ILE A 148 -3.53 -12.02 -9.22
N VAL A 149 -2.28 -12.05 -8.74
CA VAL A 149 -1.66 -13.26 -8.17
C VAL A 149 -1.55 -13.23 -6.65
N GLY A 150 -1.84 -12.10 -6.05
CA GLY A 150 -1.86 -11.90 -4.62
C GLY A 150 -2.47 -10.56 -4.29
N GLY A 151 -2.90 -10.40 -3.06
CA GLY A 151 -3.40 -9.15 -2.56
C GLY A 151 -3.69 -9.24 -1.08
N ALA A 152 -3.53 -8.11 -0.43
CA ALA A 152 -3.85 -7.96 0.98
C ALA A 152 -4.30 -6.53 1.26
N GLU A 153 -5.06 -6.40 2.31
CA GLU A 153 -5.55 -5.11 2.78
C GLU A 153 -5.38 -5.00 4.30
N ILE A 154 -5.36 -3.78 4.76
CA ILE A 154 -5.54 -3.44 6.16
C ILE A 154 -6.66 -2.39 6.24
N GLY A 155 -7.64 -2.63 7.10
CA GLY A 155 -8.80 -1.78 7.25
C GLY A 155 -9.44 -1.93 8.62
N PRO A 156 -10.67 -1.42 8.79
CA PRO A 156 -11.32 -1.39 10.10
C PRO A 156 -11.56 -2.76 10.75
N TYR A 157 -11.54 -3.82 9.97
CA TYR A 157 -11.60 -5.20 10.45
C TYR A 157 -10.30 -5.97 10.25
N GLY A 158 -9.16 -5.28 10.21
CA GLY A 158 -7.86 -5.92 10.00
C GLY A 158 -7.64 -6.31 8.54
N SER A 159 -7.36 -7.59 8.29
CA SER A 159 -7.05 -8.12 6.95
C SER A 159 -8.28 -8.35 6.08
N SER A 160 -8.05 -8.69 4.79
CA SER A 160 -9.12 -9.10 3.86
C SER A 160 -9.86 -10.35 4.32
N ARG A 161 -9.21 -11.22 5.08
CA ARG A 161 -9.80 -12.45 5.62
C ARG A 161 -10.90 -12.13 6.62
N THR A 162 -10.54 -11.38 7.65
CA THR A 162 -11.44 -10.97 8.74
C THR A 162 -12.53 -10.01 8.28
N ARG A 163 -12.21 -9.09 7.36
CA ARG A 163 -13.22 -8.21 6.77
C ARG A 163 -14.27 -9.00 6.00
N PHE A 164 -13.88 -9.97 5.17
CA PHE A 164 -14.83 -10.72 4.35
C PHE A 164 -15.74 -11.61 5.20
N GLU A 165 -15.24 -12.20 6.28
CA GLU A 165 -16.07 -12.89 7.28
C GLU A 165 -17.15 -11.95 7.82
N MET A 166 -16.78 -10.75 8.23
CA MET A 166 -17.73 -9.75 8.72
C MET A 166 -18.70 -9.27 7.64
N GLU A 167 -18.28 -9.15 6.39
CA GLU A 167 -19.19 -8.82 5.28
C GLU A 167 -20.22 -9.91 5.04
N VAL A 168 -19.80 -11.17 5.02
CA VAL A 168 -20.65 -12.31 4.67
C VAL A 168 -21.49 -12.77 5.83
N GLU A 169 -20.89 -13.03 7.00
CA GLU A 169 -21.57 -13.65 8.15
C GLU A 169 -21.96 -12.64 9.25
N ASN A 170 -21.37 -11.45 9.26
CA ASN A 170 -21.42 -10.48 10.36
C ASN A 170 -20.90 -11.05 11.69
N GLU A 171 -19.98 -11.98 11.60
CA GLU A 171 -19.40 -12.70 12.71
C GLU A 171 -17.97 -13.13 12.32
N LEU A 172 -17.06 -13.20 13.30
CA LEU A 172 -15.70 -13.64 13.11
C LEU A 172 -15.60 -15.14 13.42
N SER A 173 -14.88 -15.88 12.58
CA SER A 173 -14.46 -17.23 12.89
C SER A 173 -13.44 -17.27 14.03
N ALA A 174 -13.19 -18.43 14.61
CA ALA A 174 -12.14 -18.63 15.61
C ALA A 174 -10.77 -18.14 15.11
N ALA A 175 -10.44 -18.39 13.85
CA ALA A 175 -9.21 -17.92 13.23
C ALA A 175 -9.20 -16.40 13.06
N GLY A 176 -10.31 -15.79 12.71
CA GLY A 176 -10.44 -14.33 12.64
C GLY A 176 -10.27 -13.65 14.00
N VAL A 177 -10.87 -14.21 15.04
CA VAL A 177 -10.67 -13.73 16.42
C VAL A 177 -9.22 -13.84 16.83
N LEU A 178 -8.56 -14.98 16.57
CA LEU A 178 -7.14 -15.16 16.89
C LEU A 178 -6.24 -14.20 16.12
N GLU A 179 -6.44 -14.05 14.81
CA GLU A 179 -5.68 -13.13 13.98
C GLU A 179 -5.77 -11.69 14.50
N LEU A 180 -6.98 -11.23 14.84
CA LEU A 180 -7.19 -9.90 15.36
C LEU A 180 -6.69 -9.73 16.80
N ALA A 181 -6.83 -10.73 17.66
CA ALA A 181 -6.28 -10.70 19.00
C ALA A 181 -4.75 -10.60 18.99
N TRP A 182 -4.10 -11.35 18.08
CA TRP A 182 -2.65 -11.30 17.87
C TRP A 182 -2.20 -9.95 17.32
N THR A 183 -2.82 -9.45 16.24
CA THR A 183 -2.43 -8.18 15.61
C THR A 183 -2.72 -6.96 16.46
N THR A 184 -3.66 -7.04 17.42
CA THR A 184 -3.98 -5.97 18.37
C THR A 184 -3.32 -6.14 19.73
N GLY A 185 -2.38 -7.07 19.83
CA GLY A 185 -1.58 -7.29 21.04
C GLY A 185 -2.38 -7.74 22.26
N LEU A 186 -3.49 -8.45 22.08
CA LEU A 186 -4.24 -9.04 23.20
C LEU A 186 -3.65 -10.36 23.64
N VAL A 187 -3.13 -11.14 22.71
CA VAL A 187 -2.48 -12.43 22.92
C VAL A 187 -1.17 -12.49 22.17
N ARG A 188 -0.24 -13.28 22.69
CA ARG A 188 1.00 -13.65 22.02
C ARG A 188 1.34 -15.10 22.32
N TRP A 189 2.07 -15.73 21.43
CA TRP A 189 2.68 -17.02 21.70
C TRP A 189 4.01 -16.84 22.41
N GLU A 190 4.27 -17.63 23.46
CA GLU A 190 5.56 -17.72 24.14
C GLU A 190 5.94 -19.19 24.32
N ASP A 191 7.25 -19.47 24.23
CA ASP A 191 7.81 -20.80 24.41
C ASP A 191 8.19 -21.05 25.88
N ASP A 192 8.50 -19.99 26.64
CA ASP A 192 8.88 -20.03 28.06
C ASP A 192 7.84 -19.31 28.94
N PRO A 193 7.49 -19.82 30.13
CA PRO A 193 7.97 -21.07 30.78
C PRO A 193 7.33 -22.34 30.22
N GLN A 194 6.32 -22.23 29.39
CA GLN A 194 5.62 -23.30 28.72
C GLN A 194 5.09 -22.81 27.36
N PRO A 195 5.31 -23.55 26.27
CA PRO A 195 4.74 -23.19 24.98
C PRO A 195 3.23 -23.02 25.04
N GLY A 196 2.73 -21.87 24.56
CA GLY A 196 1.30 -21.58 24.59
C GLY A 196 0.94 -20.13 24.37
N TRP A 197 -0.36 -19.85 24.39
CA TRP A 197 -0.91 -18.52 24.27
C TRP A 197 -0.89 -17.81 25.62
N TYR A 198 -0.40 -16.58 25.63
CA TYR A 198 -0.36 -15.74 26.81
C TYR A 198 -1.15 -14.45 26.60
N ASP A 199 -1.98 -14.14 27.60
CA ASP A 199 -2.62 -12.83 27.68
C ASP A 199 -1.57 -11.76 27.93
N THR A 200 -1.48 -10.76 27.08
CA THR A 200 -0.41 -9.75 27.17
C THR A 200 -0.57 -8.82 28.37
N GLN A 201 -1.77 -8.66 28.90
CA GLN A 201 -2.04 -7.78 30.04
C GLN A 201 -1.78 -8.46 31.38
N SER A 202 -2.26 -9.70 31.56
CA SER A 202 -2.11 -10.44 32.81
C SER A 202 -0.83 -11.29 32.85
N GLY A 203 -0.32 -11.69 31.70
CA GLY A 203 0.79 -12.65 31.58
C GLY A 203 0.37 -14.10 31.84
N ASP A 204 -0.93 -14.38 31.91
CA ASP A 204 -1.45 -15.72 32.17
C ASP A 204 -1.47 -16.56 30.90
N LEU A 205 -1.18 -17.85 31.05
CA LEU A 205 -1.39 -18.83 29.98
C LEU A 205 -2.89 -19.00 29.72
N VAL A 206 -3.27 -18.97 28.46
CA VAL A 206 -4.65 -19.10 28.00
C VAL A 206 -4.82 -20.43 27.25
N ASP A 207 -5.82 -21.21 27.64
CA ASP A 207 -6.17 -22.43 26.89
C ASP A 207 -6.67 -22.08 25.49
N GLU A 208 -6.20 -22.80 24.48
CA GLU A 208 -6.57 -22.55 23.08
C GLU A 208 -8.09 -22.66 22.88
N SER A 209 -8.77 -23.54 23.60
CA SER A 209 -10.22 -23.70 23.53
C SER A 209 -11.02 -22.51 24.09
N GLU A 210 -10.39 -21.69 24.95
CA GLU A 210 -11.01 -20.52 25.57
C GLU A 210 -10.73 -19.21 24.81
N LEU A 211 -9.80 -19.22 23.84
CA LEU A 211 -9.37 -18.00 23.14
C LEU A 211 -10.54 -17.22 22.54
N VAL A 212 -11.45 -17.88 21.86
CA VAL A 212 -12.59 -17.24 21.20
C VAL A 212 -13.53 -16.63 22.22
N GLU A 213 -13.94 -17.39 23.22
CA GLU A 213 -14.87 -16.91 24.26
C GLU A 213 -14.27 -15.71 25.02
N ARG A 214 -12.97 -15.76 25.29
CA ARG A 214 -12.28 -14.73 26.07
C ARG A 214 -12.06 -13.43 25.28
N TYR A 215 -11.75 -13.47 23.98
CA TYR A 215 -11.30 -12.32 23.22
C TYR A 215 -12.29 -11.82 22.17
N HIS A 216 -13.32 -12.57 21.79
CA HIS A 216 -14.27 -12.18 20.75
C HIS A 216 -14.82 -10.76 20.94
N ASP A 217 -15.42 -10.47 22.09
CA ASP A 217 -16.02 -9.17 22.36
C ASP A 217 -14.99 -8.04 22.40
N ALA A 218 -13.82 -8.31 22.99
CA ALA A 218 -12.72 -7.34 23.04
C ALA A 218 -12.17 -7.00 21.66
N VAL A 219 -12.11 -7.98 20.76
CA VAL A 219 -11.69 -7.80 19.35
C VAL A 219 -12.76 -7.02 18.58
N VAL A 220 -14.02 -7.40 18.68
CA VAL A 220 -15.12 -6.74 17.96
C VAL A 220 -15.24 -5.26 18.37
N GLN A 221 -15.07 -4.94 19.66
CA GLN A 221 -15.10 -3.56 20.16
C GLN A 221 -13.94 -2.70 19.61
N ARG A 222 -12.84 -3.30 19.21
CA ARG A 222 -11.66 -2.62 18.63
C ARG A 222 -11.78 -2.40 17.13
N CYS A 223 -12.78 -2.99 16.48
CA CYS A 223 -12.94 -3.05 15.03
C CYS A 223 -14.10 -2.18 14.52
N GLY A 224 -14.14 -1.99 13.19
CA GLY A 224 -15.27 -1.40 12.49
C GLY A 224 -15.36 0.12 12.55
N ILE A 225 -16.54 0.60 12.17
CA ILE A 225 -16.92 2.02 12.26
C ILE A 225 -17.34 2.30 13.71
N ARG A 226 -16.64 3.22 14.35
CA ARG A 226 -16.82 3.50 15.78
C ARG A 226 -16.39 4.92 16.12
N GLU A 227 -16.66 5.35 17.34
CA GLU A 227 -16.14 6.60 17.87
C GLU A 227 -14.60 6.58 17.87
N PHE A 228 -13.99 7.71 17.52
CA PHE A 228 -12.53 7.81 17.48
C PHE A 228 -11.92 7.54 18.85
N VAL A 229 -10.85 6.80 18.85
CA VAL A 229 -10.00 6.60 20.01
C VAL A 229 -8.78 7.49 19.83
N ASP A 230 -8.34 8.14 20.91
CA ASP A 230 -7.09 8.92 20.89
C ASP A 230 -5.92 7.97 20.63
N ASP A 231 -5.34 8.09 19.44
CA ASP A 231 -4.16 7.33 18.99
C ASP A 231 -2.92 8.23 18.84
N GLY A 232 -2.99 9.45 19.40
CA GLY A 232 -1.96 10.49 19.28
C GLY A 232 -2.03 11.31 18.00
N ALA A 233 -2.73 10.85 16.97
CA ALA A 233 -2.98 11.60 15.74
C ALA A 233 -4.36 12.25 15.72
N ILE A 234 -5.33 11.62 16.36
CA ILE A 234 -6.70 12.10 16.51
C ILE A 234 -7.05 12.14 17.98
N ASP A 235 -7.37 13.33 18.48
CA ASP A 235 -7.97 13.53 19.82
C ASP A 235 -9.45 13.86 19.60
N PRO A 236 -10.38 12.94 19.89
CA PRO A 236 -11.80 13.14 19.60
C PRO A 236 -12.45 14.25 20.44
N ASP A 237 -11.96 14.47 21.64
CA ASP A 237 -12.46 15.51 22.53
C ASP A 237 -11.87 16.88 22.26
N HIS A 238 -10.67 16.89 21.69
CA HIS A 238 -9.88 18.09 21.54
C HIS A 238 -9.13 18.05 20.22
N ALA A 239 -9.79 18.50 19.16
CA ALA A 239 -9.11 18.76 17.90
C ALA A 239 -7.81 19.53 18.14
N SER A 240 -6.86 19.42 17.20
CA SER A 240 -5.59 20.15 17.19
C SER A 240 -5.71 21.57 17.73
N PRO A 241 -4.71 22.10 18.44
CA PRO A 241 -4.76 23.46 18.96
C PRO A 241 -4.90 24.47 17.82
N LEU A 242 -6.08 25.03 17.69
CA LEU A 242 -6.33 26.12 16.77
C LEU A 242 -5.81 27.42 17.37
N LEU A 243 -5.09 28.20 16.56
CA LEU A 243 -4.69 29.55 16.94
C LEU A 243 -5.88 30.50 16.75
N VAL A 244 -6.40 31.02 17.85
CA VAL A 244 -7.46 32.03 17.83
C VAL A 244 -6.92 33.36 18.27
N SER A 245 -7.43 34.42 17.64
CA SER A 245 -7.13 35.79 18.07
C SER A 245 -7.88 36.12 19.36
N VAL A 246 -7.14 36.59 20.35
CA VAL A 246 -7.68 37.15 21.58
C VAL A 246 -7.05 38.50 21.83
N PHE A 247 -7.75 39.38 22.53
CA PHE A 247 -7.23 40.71 22.87
C PHE A 247 -6.82 40.73 24.34
N LEU A 248 -5.62 41.28 24.61
CA LEU A 248 -5.15 41.41 25.98
C LEU A 248 -6.01 42.46 26.72
N ASP A 249 -6.51 42.09 27.90
CA ASP A 249 -7.26 43.01 28.79
C ASP A 249 -6.34 43.92 29.61
N LYS A 250 -5.06 43.57 29.71
CA LYS A 250 -3.99 44.32 30.41
C LYS A 250 -2.65 44.02 29.80
N ASP A 251 -1.66 44.86 30.16
CA ASP A 251 -0.30 44.71 29.70
C ASP A 251 0.26 43.32 30.10
N PHE A 252 0.92 42.66 29.14
CA PHE A 252 1.61 41.40 29.33
C PHE A 252 3.10 41.54 29.04
N THR A 253 3.93 41.23 30.05
CA THR A 253 5.39 41.33 29.95
C THR A 253 6.05 39.95 30.04
N PHE A 254 6.98 39.67 29.13
CA PHE A 254 7.81 38.48 29.13
C PHE A 254 9.27 38.86 28.80
N VAL A 255 10.20 37.90 28.98
CA VAL A 255 11.62 38.10 28.79
C VAL A 255 12.09 37.23 27.60
N VAL A 256 12.99 37.80 26.80
CA VAL A 256 13.66 37.15 25.68
C VAL A 256 15.16 37.27 25.78
N SER A 257 15.90 36.38 25.13
CA SER A 257 17.33 36.22 25.33
C SER A 257 18.20 37.27 24.62
N SER A 258 17.65 38.06 23.67
CA SER A 258 18.42 39.02 22.89
C SER A 258 17.59 40.23 22.44
N GLU A 259 18.29 41.33 22.15
CA GLU A 259 17.71 42.54 21.56
C GLU A 259 17.07 42.23 20.20
N ALA A 260 17.73 41.41 19.38
CA ALA A 260 17.23 41.05 18.06
C ALA A 260 15.86 40.32 18.14
N GLU A 261 15.72 39.41 19.07
CA GLU A 261 14.47 38.74 19.35
C GLU A 261 13.39 39.71 19.87
N ALA A 262 13.74 40.62 20.80
CA ALA A 262 12.82 41.62 21.30
C ALA A 262 12.34 42.56 20.17
N ARG A 263 13.24 42.99 19.28
CA ARG A 263 12.91 43.81 18.12
C ARG A 263 11.95 43.12 17.16
N SER A 264 12.07 41.82 16.94
CA SER A 264 11.17 41.08 16.06
C SER A 264 9.70 41.16 16.53
N PHE A 265 9.46 41.18 17.84
CA PHE A 265 8.11 41.39 18.39
C PHE A 265 7.63 42.84 18.18
N ALA A 266 8.52 43.82 18.31
CA ALA A 266 8.19 45.25 18.11
C ALA A 266 7.95 45.56 16.61
N GLU A 267 8.67 44.92 15.70
CA GLU A 267 8.46 45.08 14.25
C GLU A 267 7.10 44.51 13.81
N PHE A 268 6.65 43.42 14.43
CA PHE A 268 5.35 42.82 14.12
C PHE A 268 4.17 43.71 14.54
N ASP A 269 4.26 44.37 15.70
CA ASP A 269 3.22 45.26 16.23
C ASP A 269 3.86 46.43 16.99
N PRO A 270 4.35 47.46 16.27
CA PRO A 270 5.11 48.55 16.85
C PRO A 270 4.29 49.48 17.74
N GLU A 271 2.97 49.55 17.51
CA GLU A 271 2.09 50.46 18.28
C GLU A 271 1.80 49.93 19.70
N HIS A 272 1.77 48.62 19.85
CA HIS A 272 1.39 47.96 21.12
C HIS A 272 2.57 47.22 21.78
N THR A 273 3.80 47.33 21.26
CA THR A 273 4.95 46.64 21.83
C THR A 273 5.99 47.59 22.36
N VAL A 274 6.39 47.38 23.62
CA VAL A 274 7.48 48.13 24.25
C VAL A 274 8.60 47.14 24.60
N ILE A 275 9.83 47.43 24.18
CA ILE A 275 11.01 46.63 24.52
C ILE A 275 11.95 47.42 25.41
N ARG A 276 12.57 46.74 26.38
CA ARG A 276 13.56 47.35 27.31
C ARG A 276 14.58 46.27 27.72
N PRO A 277 15.82 46.67 28.03
CA PRO A 277 16.75 45.76 28.69
C PRO A 277 16.16 45.25 30.01
N ALA A 278 16.29 43.97 30.31
CA ALA A 278 15.88 43.42 31.60
C ALA A 278 16.89 43.86 32.70
N PRO A 279 16.42 44.28 33.89
CA PRO A 279 17.32 44.58 34.98
C PRO A 279 18.14 43.39 35.40
N ASP A 280 19.43 43.56 35.63
CA ASP A 280 20.36 42.59 36.22
C ASP A 280 20.59 41.30 35.39
N SER A 281 20.13 41.25 34.14
CA SER A 281 20.43 40.14 33.20
C SER A 281 20.81 40.74 31.83
N GLY A 282 21.43 39.94 30.98
CA GLY A 282 21.68 40.32 29.59
C GLY A 282 20.46 40.20 28.67
N ASP A 283 19.30 39.88 29.25
CA ASP A 283 18.06 39.64 28.54
C ASP A 283 17.29 40.92 28.23
N TRP A 284 16.19 40.79 27.50
CA TRP A 284 15.31 41.86 27.13
C TRP A 284 13.86 41.61 27.54
N GLN A 285 13.21 42.61 28.07
CA GLN A 285 11.77 42.58 28.38
C GLN A 285 10.97 43.08 27.16
N VAL A 286 9.96 42.33 26.80
CA VAL A 286 8.95 42.67 25.81
C VAL A 286 7.62 42.83 26.52
N THR A 287 7.02 44.02 26.45
CA THR A 287 5.69 44.29 27.00
C THR A 287 4.70 44.49 25.87
N ARG A 288 3.71 43.65 25.81
CA ARG A 288 2.55 43.79 24.92
C ARG A 288 1.44 44.55 25.70
N ARG A 289 0.98 45.64 25.17
CA ARG A 289 -0.01 46.50 25.84
C ARG A 289 -1.43 45.90 25.79
N ALA A 290 -2.27 46.33 26.71
CA ALA A 290 -3.71 46.08 26.67
C ALA A 290 -4.28 46.48 25.30
N GLY A 291 -5.19 45.66 24.77
CA GLY A 291 -5.76 45.83 23.43
C GLY A 291 -4.95 45.16 22.30
N THR A 292 -3.72 44.68 22.58
CA THR A 292 -2.96 43.89 21.59
C THR A 292 -3.67 42.60 21.23
N GLU A 293 -3.77 42.31 19.95
CA GLU A 293 -4.17 41.01 19.45
C GLU A 293 -3.01 40.02 19.63
N VAL A 294 -3.31 38.90 20.29
CA VAL A 294 -2.39 37.74 20.39
C VAL A 294 -3.11 36.49 19.96
N ARG A 295 -2.37 35.56 19.36
CA ARG A 295 -2.90 34.27 18.95
C ARG A 295 -2.55 33.22 19.99
N VAL A 296 -3.57 32.56 20.50
CA VAL A 296 -3.43 31.52 21.52
C VAL A 296 -4.00 30.20 21.02
N PRO A 297 -3.40 29.07 21.40
CA PRO A 297 -3.94 27.76 21.07
C PRO A 297 -5.29 27.55 21.74
N ARG A 298 -6.28 27.02 21.01
CA ARG A 298 -7.56 26.60 21.54
C ARG A 298 -7.90 25.22 20.99
N LYS A 299 -8.33 24.32 21.86
CA LYS A 299 -8.90 23.04 21.48
C LYS A 299 -10.38 23.22 21.09
N THR A 300 -10.79 22.50 20.07
CA THR A 300 -12.17 22.54 19.56
C THR A 300 -12.69 21.10 19.44
N LYS A 301 -13.93 20.87 19.88
CA LYS A 301 -14.58 19.58 19.70
C LYS A 301 -14.87 19.31 18.23
N LEU A 302 -14.64 18.09 17.80
CA LEU A 302 -15.04 17.61 16.48
C LEU A 302 -16.56 17.44 16.42
N SER A 303 -17.17 17.79 15.29
CA SER A 303 -18.57 17.48 14.99
C SER A 303 -18.75 16.10 14.36
N ARG A 304 -17.66 15.52 13.87
CA ARG A 304 -17.55 14.18 13.30
C ARG A 304 -16.58 13.40 14.18
N VAL A 305 -17.13 12.59 15.09
CA VAL A 305 -16.32 11.79 16.04
C VAL A 305 -16.40 10.30 15.75
N VAL A 306 -17.04 9.90 14.65
CA VAL A 306 -17.19 8.51 14.23
C VAL A 306 -16.48 8.29 12.90
N GLY A 307 -15.65 7.27 12.83
CA GLY A 307 -14.91 6.87 11.66
C GLY A 307 -14.53 5.40 11.67
N ALA A 308 -13.97 4.94 10.58
CA ALA A 308 -13.52 3.57 10.40
C ALA A 308 -12.01 3.49 10.61
N GLN A 309 -11.59 3.18 11.81
CA GLN A 309 -10.18 3.08 12.19
C GLN A 309 -9.70 1.63 12.08
N ILE A 310 -8.45 1.44 11.69
CA ILE A 310 -7.73 0.16 11.87
C ILE A 310 -7.92 -0.29 13.32
N PRO A 311 -7.99 -1.60 13.60
CA PRO A 311 -8.30 -2.10 14.93
C PRO A 311 -7.43 -1.45 16.01
N THR A 312 -8.07 -0.96 17.07
CA THR A 312 -7.36 -0.29 18.18
C THR A 312 -6.35 -1.23 18.81
N GLY A 313 -5.10 -0.75 18.94
CA GLY A 313 -3.99 -1.55 19.44
C GLY A 313 -3.24 -2.33 18.37
N PHE A 314 -3.52 -2.08 17.08
CA PHE A 314 -2.76 -2.69 15.99
C PHE A 314 -1.24 -2.50 16.20
N ASP A 315 -0.52 -3.60 16.28
CA ASP A 315 0.91 -3.63 16.53
C ASP A 315 1.66 -4.25 15.32
N PRO A 316 2.35 -3.44 14.51
CA PRO A 316 3.10 -3.95 13.36
C PRO A 316 4.32 -4.78 13.76
N THR A 317 4.77 -4.72 15.01
CA THR A 317 5.95 -5.47 15.47
C THR A 317 5.69 -6.97 15.54
N VAL A 318 4.43 -7.39 15.70
CA VAL A 318 4.06 -8.81 15.65
C VAL A 318 4.30 -9.43 14.27
N TRP A 319 4.33 -8.59 13.22
CA TRP A 319 4.70 -9.00 11.87
C TRP A 319 6.22 -9.19 11.68
N GLY A 320 7.03 -8.78 12.65
CA GLY A 320 8.49 -8.80 12.59
C GLY A 320 9.13 -7.45 12.21
N ILE A 321 8.33 -6.39 12.07
CA ILE A 321 8.84 -5.04 11.84
C ILE A 321 9.50 -4.54 13.13
N SER A 322 10.74 -4.03 13.02
CA SER A 322 11.44 -3.55 14.22
C SER A 322 10.74 -2.33 14.84
N PRO A 323 10.75 -2.19 16.18
CA PRO A 323 10.22 -1.01 16.85
C PRO A 323 10.83 0.30 16.34
N ASP A 324 12.12 0.31 16.02
CA ASP A 324 12.81 1.48 15.48
C ASP A 324 12.21 1.90 14.13
N MET A 325 11.95 0.95 13.24
CA MET A 325 11.30 1.21 11.96
C MET A 325 9.85 1.68 12.16
N ALA A 326 9.10 1.01 13.03
CA ALA A 326 7.71 1.34 13.31
C ALA A 326 7.55 2.78 13.86
N ASN A 327 8.55 3.28 14.60
CA ASN A 327 8.51 4.61 15.18
C ASN A 327 9.14 5.70 14.29
N SER A 328 9.85 5.35 13.22
CA SER A 328 10.60 6.30 12.39
C SER A 328 9.92 6.66 11.08
N ILE A 329 9.02 5.81 10.57
CA ILE A 329 8.33 6.05 9.30
C ILE A 329 6.86 6.43 9.52
N ASP A 330 6.27 7.10 8.51
CA ASP A 330 4.83 7.41 8.54
C ASP A 330 4.00 6.13 8.59
N ARG A 331 2.91 6.15 9.37
CA ARG A 331 2.07 4.96 9.56
C ARG A 331 1.43 4.45 8.28
N VAL A 332 1.20 5.31 7.27
CA VAL A 332 0.72 4.86 5.96
C VAL A 332 1.77 4.00 5.26
N ALA A 333 3.05 4.39 5.35
CA ALA A 333 4.14 3.59 4.82
C ALA A 333 4.30 2.25 5.56
N LEU A 334 4.11 2.28 6.88
CA LEU A 334 4.13 1.09 7.72
C LEU A 334 3.02 0.10 7.34
N TRP A 335 1.79 0.57 7.16
CA TRP A 335 0.67 -0.27 6.70
C TRP A 335 0.91 -0.80 5.29
N ASN A 336 1.55 -0.01 4.43
CA ASN A 336 1.92 -0.44 3.10
C ASN A 336 2.92 -1.61 3.11
N ILE A 337 3.89 -1.58 4.03
CA ILE A 337 4.82 -2.71 4.23
C ILE A 337 4.04 -3.94 4.70
N VAL A 338 3.21 -3.82 5.74
CA VAL A 338 2.41 -4.93 6.27
C VAL A 338 1.56 -5.57 5.17
N THR A 339 0.82 -4.76 4.40
CA THR A 339 -0.05 -5.30 3.34
C THR A 339 0.74 -5.87 2.17
N THR A 340 1.93 -5.33 1.86
CA THR A 340 2.77 -5.93 0.81
C THR A 340 3.33 -7.27 1.26
N VAL A 341 3.81 -7.37 2.49
CA VAL A 341 4.27 -8.64 3.06
C VAL A 341 3.15 -9.68 3.05
N ASP A 342 1.96 -9.32 3.54
CA ASP A 342 0.81 -10.23 3.53
C ASP A 342 0.39 -10.63 2.12
N ALA A 343 0.41 -9.72 1.14
CA ALA A 343 0.06 -10.02 -0.24
C ALA A 343 0.97 -11.09 -0.87
N PHE A 344 2.27 -11.00 -0.65
CA PHE A 344 3.23 -12.00 -1.13
C PHE A 344 3.07 -13.33 -0.39
N LEU A 345 3.12 -13.30 0.93
CA LEU A 345 3.17 -14.51 1.74
C LEU A 345 1.84 -15.27 1.76
N SER A 346 0.69 -14.56 1.75
CA SER A 346 -0.63 -15.19 1.63
C SER A 346 -0.82 -15.91 0.28
N ALA A 347 -0.15 -15.41 -0.77
CA ALA A 347 -0.13 -16.06 -2.07
C ALA A 347 0.94 -17.16 -2.19
N GLY A 348 1.72 -17.41 -1.14
CA GLY A 348 2.67 -18.51 -1.02
C GLY A 348 3.97 -18.31 -1.81
N PHE A 349 4.43 -17.07 -1.96
CA PHE A 349 5.74 -16.78 -2.55
C PHE A 349 6.37 -15.52 -1.95
N SER A 350 7.65 -15.32 -2.18
CA SER A 350 8.40 -14.16 -1.68
C SER A 350 8.96 -13.32 -2.83
N PRO A 351 9.34 -12.04 -2.59
CA PRO A 351 10.05 -11.25 -3.58
C PRO A 351 11.34 -11.90 -4.07
N ALA A 352 12.09 -12.54 -3.17
CA ALA A 352 13.31 -13.23 -3.52
C ALA A 352 13.08 -14.41 -4.49
N GLU A 353 11.97 -15.12 -4.32
CA GLU A 353 11.58 -16.18 -5.25
C GLU A 353 11.21 -15.62 -6.63
N VAL A 354 10.44 -14.53 -6.68
CA VAL A 354 10.12 -13.85 -7.95
C VAL A 354 11.40 -13.52 -8.72
N MET A 355 12.42 -13.02 -8.04
CA MET A 355 13.69 -12.61 -8.66
C MET A 355 14.55 -13.79 -9.15
N ARG A 356 14.15 -15.03 -8.92
CA ARG A 356 14.72 -16.20 -9.60
C ARG A 356 14.16 -16.37 -11.01
N TYR A 357 12.97 -15.83 -11.30
CA TYR A 357 12.26 -15.95 -12.57
C TYR A 357 12.22 -14.65 -13.37
N VAL A 358 12.28 -13.52 -12.70
CA VAL A 358 12.10 -12.18 -13.27
C VAL A 358 13.30 -11.32 -12.91
N HIS A 359 13.85 -10.64 -13.93
CA HIS A 359 14.90 -9.66 -13.65
C HIS A 359 14.35 -8.53 -12.75
N PRO A 360 15.08 -8.09 -11.71
CA PRO A 360 14.60 -7.07 -10.78
C PRO A 360 14.13 -5.74 -11.42
N SER A 361 14.63 -5.39 -12.61
CA SER A 361 14.17 -4.22 -13.37
C SER A 361 12.78 -4.38 -13.97
N LEU A 362 12.25 -5.61 -14.04
CA LEU A 362 10.90 -5.92 -14.52
C LEU A 362 9.89 -6.14 -13.37
N VAL A 363 10.32 -5.91 -12.12
CA VAL A 363 9.46 -5.86 -10.95
C VAL A 363 9.23 -4.40 -10.60
N ALA A 364 8.07 -3.87 -10.94
CA ALA A 364 7.73 -2.46 -10.82
C ALA A 364 6.80 -2.18 -9.62
N SER A 365 6.68 -0.91 -9.22
CA SER A 365 5.69 -0.43 -8.26
C SER A 365 4.85 0.69 -8.85
N THR A 366 3.54 0.60 -8.66
CA THR A 366 2.57 1.65 -8.97
C THR A 366 1.71 2.01 -7.75
N GLN A 367 2.12 1.58 -6.54
CA GLN A 367 1.40 1.92 -5.31
C GLN A 367 1.28 3.43 -5.13
N GLY A 368 0.10 3.89 -4.76
CA GLY A 368 -0.22 5.30 -4.61
C GLY A 368 -0.84 5.64 -3.26
N THR A 369 -1.08 6.93 -3.06
CA THR A 369 -1.81 7.47 -1.92
C THR A 369 -2.56 8.71 -2.35
N GLY A 370 -3.76 8.95 -1.83
CA GLY A 370 -4.51 10.16 -2.13
C GLY A 370 -3.99 11.39 -1.40
N MET A 371 -3.40 11.20 -0.22
CA MET A 371 -3.05 12.28 0.70
C MET A 371 -1.55 12.30 1.11
N GLY A 372 -0.83 11.21 0.97
CA GLY A 372 0.56 11.08 1.44
C GLY A 372 0.68 10.85 2.95
N GLY A 373 1.86 11.10 3.50
CA GLY A 373 2.18 10.96 4.93
C GLY A 373 1.58 12.10 5.76
N MET A 374 0.27 12.10 5.93
CA MET A 374 -0.47 13.19 6.60
C MET A 374 -0.14 13.30 8.09
N THR A 375 0.10 12.20 8.78
CA THR A 375 0.48 12.21 10.20
C THR A 375 1.86 12.86 10.39
N SER A 376 2.79 12.57 9.50
CA SER A 376 4.12 13.22 9.47
C SER A 376 4.01 14.70 9.09
N MET A 377 3.13 15.06 8.15
CA MET A 377 2.84 16.45 7.81
C MET A 377 2.31 17.23 9.00
N GLN A 378 1.32 16.66 9.72
CA GLN A 378 0.76 17.24 10.93
C GLN A 378 1.85 17.46 11.99
N THR A 379 2.67 16.44 12.25
CA THR A 379 3.79 16.51 13.19
C THR A 379 4.79 17.60 12.80
N MET A 380 5.11 17.71 11.52
CA MET A 380 6.04 18.73 11.00
C MET A 380 5.49 20.15 11.20
N TYR A 381 4.24 20.41 10.81
CA TYR A 381 3.64 21.73 10.92
C TYR A 381 3.37 22.11 12.38
N HIS A 382 2.79 21.25 13.17
CA HIS A 382 2.55 21.51 14.59
C HIS A 382 3.87 21.63 15.36
N GLY A 383 4.87 20.83 15.04
CA GLY A 383 6.22 20.95 15.59
C GLY A 383 6.80 22.34 15.35
N ASN A 384 6.67 22.85 14.13
CA ASN A 384 7.13 24.21 13.81
C ASN A 384 6.31 25.30 14.52
N LEU A 385 4.98 25.21 14.49
CA LEU A 385 4.10 26.23 15.10
C LEU A 385 4.20 26.29 16.62
N LEU A 386 4.42 25.15 17.28
CA LEU A 386 4.42 25.02 18.73
C LEU A 386 5.83 24.90 19.33
N GLY A 387 6.88 25.01 18.51
CA GLY A 387 8.27 24.87 18.95
C GLY A 387 8.60 23.48 19.53
N ARG A 388 7.92 22.43 19.06
CA ARG A 388 8.15 21.06 19.51
C ARG A 388 9.28 20.40 18.73
N ASN A 389 10.01 19.52 19.39
CA ASN A 389 10.99 18.68 18.71
C ASN A 389 10.31 17.74 17.73
N LYS A 390 10.93 17.54 16.58
CA LYS A 390 10.50 16.63 15.53
C LYS A 390 11.72 15.96 14.90
N PRO A 391 11.57 14.79 14.25
CA PRO A 391 12.66 14.16 13.50
C PRO A 391 13.18 15.09 12.39
N ASN A 392 14.48 15.04 12.14
CA ASN A 392 15.12 15.91 11.13
C ASN A 392 14.71 15.55 9.71
N ASP A 393 14.38 14.28 9.47
CA ASP A 393 13.99 13.68 8.19
C ASP A 393 12.47 13.61 7.96
N ILE A 394 11.67 14.15 8.88
CA ILE A 394 10.20 14.10 8.82
C ILE A 394 9.62 14.60 7.49
N LEU A 395 10.29 15.56 6.83
CA LEU A 395 9.87 16.03 5.51
C LEU A 395 9.85 14.90 4.48
N GLN A 396 10.78 13.94 4.58
CA GLN A 396 10.81 12.79 3.68
C GLN A 396 9.53 11.96 3.84
N GLU A 397 9.08 11.74 5.06
CA GLU A 397 7.88 10.95 5.37
C GLU A 397 6.57 11.61 4.91
N VAL A 398 6.59 12.92 4.65
CA VAL A 398 5.43 13.65 4.09
C VAL A 398 5.21 13.34 2.60
N LEU A 399 6.27 12.97 1.87
CA LEU A 399 6.22 12.84 0.42
C LEU A 399 5.43 11.58 -0.01
N PRO A 400 4.43 11.70 -0.91
CA PRO A 400 3.61 10.56 -1.33
C PRO A 400 4.39 9.37 -1.89
N ASN A 401 5.50 9.64 -2.60
CA ASN A 401 6.33 8.59 -3.17
C ASN A 401 7.11 7.77 -2.13
N VAL A 402 7.32 8.30 -0.94
CA VAL A 402 8.06 7.61 0.13
C VAL A 402 7.27 6.44 0.69
N VAL A 403 5.94 6.51 0.67
CA VAL A 403 5.04 5.42 1.08
C VAL A 403 5.37 4.11 0.35
N ALA A 404 5.58 4.15 -0.97
CA ALA A 404 5.98 2.97 -1.73
C ALA A 404 7.51 2.74 -1.74
N ALA A 405 8.31 3.80 -1.55
CA ALA A 405 9.77 3.66 -1.49
C ALA A 405 10.19 2.77 -0.31
N HIS A 406 9.55 2.90 0.85
CA HIS A 406 9.81 2.03 2.00
C HIS A 406 9.58 0.55 1.69
N VAL A 407 8.53 0.21 0.95
CA VAL A 407 8.24 -1.17 0.52
C VAL A 407 9.33 -1.71 -0.39
N ILE A 408 9.71 -0.93 -1.41
CA ILE A 408 10.72 -1.36 -2.38
C ILE A 408 12.09 -1.51 -1.70
N GLN A 409 12.45 -0.55 -0.85
CA GLN A 409 13.75 -0.52 -0.17
C GLN A 409 13.89 -1.58 0.91
N SER A 410 12.83 -1.84 1.68
CA SER A 410 12.93 -2.67 2.88
C SER A 410 12.47 -4.11 2.69
N TYR A 411 11.71 -4.41 1.62
CA TYR A 411 11.12 -5.73 1.44
C TYR A 411 11.27 -6.28 0.02
N VAL A 412 10.81 -5.56 -1.01
CA VAL A 412 10.80 -6.10 -2.38
C VAL A 412 12.21 -6.14 -2.98
N GLY A 413 13.00 -5.06 -2.82
CA GLY A 413 14.38 -5.01 -3.28
C GLY A 413 14.56 -4.89 -4.79
N SER A 414 13.50 -4.57 -5.54
CA SER A 414 13.56 -4.36 -6.99
C SER A 414 14.05 -2.96 -7.36
N TYR A 415 14.39 -2.78 -8.65
CA TYR A 415 14.75 -1.49 -9.21
C TYR A 415 14.04 -1.22 -10.55
N GLY A 416 12.88 -1.83 -10.72
CA GLY A 416 11.98 -1.53 -11.84
C GLY A 416 11.36 -0.14 -11.74
N SER A 417 10.51 0.15 -12.71
CA SER A 417 9.80 1.45 -12.74
C SER A 417 8.97 1.67 -11.49
N MET A 418 9.07 2.86 -10.91
CA MET A 418 8.31 3.27 -9.73
C MET A 418 7.53 4.54 -10.06
N ILE A 419 6.21 4.43 -10.06
CA ILE A 419 5.25 5.52 -10.28
C ILE A 419 4.28 5.57 -9.10
N HIS A 420 3.90 6.77 -8.69
CA HIS A 420 2.98 6.98 -7.57
C HIS A 420 1.78 7.76 -8.03
N PRO A 421 0.67 7.12 -8.39
CA PRO A 421 -0.56 7.81 -8.68
C PRO A 421 -1.08 8.58 -7.47
N VAL A 422 -1.53 9.80 -7.73
CA VAL A 422 -2.30 10.62 -6.80
C VAL A 422 -3.59 11.00 -7.52
N ALA A 423 -4.67 10.26 -7.28
CA ALA A 423 -5.95 10.41 -7.94
C ALA A 423 -7.11 10.46 -6.94
N ALA A 424 -6.85 11.06 -5.78
CA ALA A 424 -7.79 11.11 -4.66
C ALA A 424 -8.40 9.72 -4.39
N CYS A 425 -9.74 9.61 -4.35
CA CYS A 425 -10.40 8.34 -4.05
C CYS A 425 -10.24 7.27 -5.14
N ALA A 426 -9.81 7.62 -6.36
CA ALA A 426 -9.56 6.69 -7.46
C ALA A 426 -8.12 6.14 -7.49
N THR A 427 -7.25 6.55 -6.58
CA THR A 427 -5.81 6.26 -6.61
C THR A 427 -5.50 4.78 -6.82
N ALA A 428 -6.10 3.86 -6.05
CA ALA A 428 -5.78 2.44 -6.18
C ALA A 428 -6.28 1.83 -7.51
N ALA A 429 -7.39 2.34 -8.08
CA ALA A 429 -7.85 1.92 -9.40
C ALA A 429 -6.89 2.39 -10.51
N VAL A 430 -6.42 3.63 -10.43
CA VAL A 430 -5.38 4.19 -11.32
C VAL A 430 -4.05 3.44 -11.16
N SER A 431 -3.69 3.06 -9.94
CA SER A 431 -2.50 2.24 -9.68
C SER A 431 -2.55 0.90 -10.40
N VAL A 432 -3.71 0.25 -10.42
CA VAL A 432 -3.89 -1.02 -11.13
C VAL A 432 -3.85 -0.80 -12.65
N GLU A 433 -4.48 0.26 -13.19
CA GLU A 433 -4.35 0.64 -14.62
C GLU A 433 -2.89 0.79 -15.01
N GLU A 434 -2.14 1.62 -14.30
CA GLU A 434 -0.70 1.84 -14.55
C GLU A 434 0.11 0.55 -14.51
N GLY A 435 -0.23 -0.35 -13.57
CA GLY A 435 0.40 -1.67 -13.47
C GLY A 435 0.09 -2.56 -14.67
N VAL A 436 -1.16 -2.60 -15.10
CA VAL A 436 -1.61 -3.32 -16.30
C VAL A 436 -0.91 -2.81 -17.54
N ASP A 437 -0.81 -1.49 -17.69
CA ASP A 437 -0.15 -0.87 -18.84
C ASP A 437 1.36 -1.17 -18.87
N LYS A 438 2.03 -1.16 -17.72
CA LYS A 438 3.45 -1.56 -17.64
C LYS A 438 3.68 -3.00 -18.08
N ILE A 439 2.80 -3.91 -17.68
CA ILE A 439 2.89 -5.32 -18.10
C ILE A 439 2.63 -5.44 -19.61
N ARG A 440 1.56 -4.84 -20.12
CA ARG A 440 1.20 -4.88 -21.55
C ARG A 440 2.25 -4.25 -22.46
N LEU A 441 2.95 -3.23 -21.96
CA LEU A 441 4.04 -2.57 -22.67
C LEU A 441 5.39 -3.28 -22.52
N GLY A 442 5.46 -4.42 -21.85
CA GLY A 442 6.70 -5.17 -21.60
C GLY A 442 7.68 -4.49 -20.65
N LYS A 443 7.24 -3.48 -19.90
CA LYS A 443 8.07 -2.73 -18.92
C LYS A 443 8.12 -3.38 -17.55
N ALA A 444 7.24 -4.34 -17.30
CA ALA A 444 7.21 -5.15 -16.08
C ALA A 444 6.63 -6.53 -16.39
N GLU A 445 7.01 -7.53 -15.60
CA GLU A 445 6.36 -8.84 -15.55
C GLU A 445 5.58 -9.02 -14.24
N LEU A 446 5.99 -8.34 -13.18
CA LEU A 446 5.27 -8.27 -11.91
C LEU A 446 5.20 -6.81 -11.46
N VAL A 447 4.05 -6.40 -10.94
CA VAL A 447 3.83 -5.05 -10.42
C VAL A 447 3.21 -5.12 -9.03
N VAL A 448 3.80 -4.39 -8.10
CA VAL A 448 3.23 -4.10 -6.78
C VAL A 448 2.36 -2.85 -6.94
N ALA A 449 1.06 -3.06 -7.02
CA ALA A 449 0.04 -2.02 -7.17
C ALA A 449 -0.76 -1.84 -5.88
N GLY A 450 -1.66 -0.87 -5.85
CA GLY A 450 -2.57 -0.64 -4.73
C GLY A 450 -2.56 0.80 -4.26
N GLY A 451 -3.09 1.04 -3.08
CA GLY A 451 -3.13 2.36 -2.47
C GLY A 451 -3.56 2.31 -1.02
N LEU A 452 -3.14 3.30 -0.27
CA LEU A 452 -3.47 3.46 1.15
C LEU A 452 -3.65 4.93 1.47
N ASP A 453 -4.49 5.20 2.46
CA ASP A 453 -4.60 6.53 3.07
C ASP A 453 -4.89 6.43 4.56
N ASP A 454 -4.55 7.51 5.23
CA ASP A 454 -4.81 7.71 6.64
C ASP A 454 -6.04 8.58 6.90
N LEU A 455 -6.51 8.52 8.12
CA LEU A 455 -7.51 9.38 8.71
C LEU A 455 -6.80 10.35 9.64
N THR A 456 -6.85 11.65 9.31
CA THR A 456 -6.22 12.68 10.11
C THR A 456 -7.21 13.74 10.52
N LEU A 457 -6.85 14.48 11.57
CA LEU A 457 -7.67 15.56 12.09
C LEU A 457 -8.01 16.60 11.02
N GLU A 458 -7.03 16.98 10.19
CA GLU A 458 -7.19 17.97 9.13
C GLU A 458 -8.16 17.49 8.04
N ALA A 459 -8.12 16.19 7.71
CA ALA A 459 -9.05 15.59 6.77
C ALA A 459 -10.48 15.59 7.35
N ILE A 460 -10.64 15.16 8.60
CA ILE A 460 -11.94 15.14 9.30
C ILE A 460 -12.57 16.53 9.32
N ILE A 461 -11.79 17.55 9.67
CA ILE A 461 -12.25 18.93 9.68
C ILE A 461 -12.59 19.41 8.28
N GLY A 462 -11.67 19.23 7.33
CA GLY A 462 -11.82 19.72 5.95
C GLY A 462 -13.02 19.12 5.23
N PHE A 463 -13.21 17.81 5.29
CA PHE A 463 -14.39 17.15 4.72
C PHE A 463 -15.66 17.45 5.50
N GLY A 464 -15.55 17.70 6.81
CA GLY A 464 -16.65 18.16 7.65
C GLY A 464 -17.13 19.55 7.24
N ASP A 465 -16.24 20.50 6.99
CA ASP A 465 -16.54 21.84 6.52
C ASP A 465 -17.20 21.84 5.13
N MET A 466 -16.85 20.89 4.28
CA MET A 466 -17.49 20.66 2.99
C MET A 466 -18.88 20.02 3.13
N ALA A 467 -19.33 19.64 4.32
CA ALA A 467 -20.53 18.83 4.57
C ALA A 467 -20.55 17.51 3.76
N ALA A 468 -19.39 16.97 3.47
CA ALA A 468 -19.25 15.73 2.70
C ALA A 468 -19.34 14.47 3.57
N THR A 469 -19.04 14.60 4.88
CA THR A 469 -19.03 13.52 5.86
C THR A 469 -20.27 13.51 6.74
N ALA A 470 -20.63 12.32 7.21
CA ALA A 470 -21.79 12.12 8.10
C ALA A 470 -21.59 12.86 9.44
N ASP A 471 -22.49 13.76 9.76
CA ASP A 471 -22.50 14.48 11.04
C ASP A 471 -22.97 13.56 12.16
N THR A 472 -22.15 13.40 13.21
CA THR A 472 -22.40 12.47 14.30
C THR A 472 -23.71 12.76 15.04
N SER A 473 -23.96 14.02 15.35
CA SER A 473 -25.16 14.41 16.11
C SER A 473 -26.44 14.21 15.30
N MET A 474 -26.38 14.50 13.99
CA MET A 474 -27.52 14.30 13.09
C MET A 474 -27.81 12.81 12.89
N MET A 475 -26.79 11.97 12.73
CA MET A 475 -26.97 10.52 12.56
C MET A 475 -27.52 9.87 13.82
N ARG A 476 -26.95 10.17 14.98
CA ARG A 476 -27.48 9.71 16.30
C ARG A 476 -28.89 10.24 16.56
N GLY A 477 -29.15 11.47 16.17
CA GLY A 477 -30.50 12.07 16.27
C GLY A 477 -31.55 11.37 15.38
N ARG A 478 -31.13 10.70 14.31
CA ARG A 478 -32.00 9.84 13.47
C ARG A 478 -32.14 8.41 14.02
N GLY A 479 -31.54 8.10 15.17
CA GLY A 479 -31.55 6.77 15.79
C GLY A 479 -30.71 5.76 15.04
N ILE A 480 -29.65 6.20 14.36
CA ILE A 480 -28.71 5.33 13.63
C ILE A 480 -27.54 5.01 14.56
N ASP A 481 -27.22 3.74 14.65
CA ASP A 481 -26.05 3.23 15.37
C ASP A 481 -24.76 3.68 14.67
N ASP A 482 -23.73 4.01 15.44
CA ASP A 482 -22.45 4.49 14.93
C ASP A 482 -21.84 3.53 13.90
N ALA A 483 -21.89 2.22 14.15
CA ALA A 483 -21.41 1.19 13.24
C ALA A 483 -22.10 1.18 11.87
N LYS A 484 -23.26 1.86 11.74
CA LYS A 484 -24.07 1.95 10.53
C LYS A 484 -24.12 3.34 9.93
N PHE A 485 -23.21 4.24 10.28
CA PHE A 485 -23.18 5.60 9.74
C PHE A 485 -22.84 5.63 8.23
N SER A 486 -21.99 4.74 7.77
CA SER A 486 -21.77 4.54 6.33
C SER A 486 -22.93 3.73 5.76
N ARG A 487 -23.84 4.40 5.03
CA ARG A 487 -25.12 3.84 4.56
C ARG A 487 -25.32 4.04 3.06
N PRO A 488 -24.44 3.50 2.21
CA PRO A 488 -24.59 3.66 0.77
C PRO A 488 -25.99 3.21 0.31
N ASN A 489 -26.59 3.98 -0.58
CA ASN A 489 -27.88 3.70 -1.21
C ASN A 489 -29.10 3.71 -0.27
N ASP A 490 -28.89 3.85 1.05
CA ASP A 490 -30.00 3.95 2.00
C ASP A 490 -30.60 5.38 2.00
N ARG A 491 -31.92 5.47 2.11
CA ARG A 491 -32.64 6.76 2.12
C ARG A 491 -32.26 7.68 3.29
N ARG A 492 -31.61 7.16 4.35
CA ARG A 492 -31.18 7.93 5.51
C ARG A 492 -29.69 8.28 5.47
N ARG A 493 -29.00 8.04 4.34
CA ARG A 493 -27.61 8.42 4.17
C ARG A 493 -27.40 9.92 4.32
N LEU A 494 -26.23 10.34 4.78
CA LEU A 494 -26.00 11.77 5.05
C LEU A 494 -24.54 12.20 4.78
N GLY A 495 -23.76 11.42 4.12
CA GLY A 495 -22.35 11.66 3.83
C GLY A 495 -21.51 10.43 4.08
N PHE A 496 -20.27 10.47 3.65
CA PHE A 496 -19.37 9.34 3.88
C PHE A 496 -18.81 9.31 5.30
N VAL A 497 -18.35 8.16 5.71
CA VAL A 497 -17.59 7.96 6.94
C VAL A 497 -16.14 7.78 6.54
N GLU A 498 -15.25 8.64 7.03
CA GLU A 498 -13.82 8.51 6.74
C GLU A 498 -13.23 7.24 7.34
N ALA A 499 -12.20 6.71 6.67
CA ALA A 499 -11.55 5.49 7.07
C ALA A 499 -10.02 5.55 6.90
N GLN A 500 -9.34 4.74 7.69
CA GLN A 500 -7.95 4.36 7.50
C GLN A 500 -7.86 3.11 6.63
N GLY A 501 -6.76 2.97 5.90
CA GLY A 501 -6.36 1.72 5.30
C GLY A 501 -6.30 1.73 3.77
N GLY A 502 -6.37 0.54 3.23
CA GLY A 502 -6.13 0.20 1.84
C GLY A 502 -5.28 -1.05 1.74
N GLY A 503 -4.39 -1.14 0.75
CA GLY A 503 -3.52 -2.31 0.66
C GLY A 503 -2.78 -2.46 -0.66
N THR A 504 -2.34 -3.69 -0.89
CA THR A 504 -1.49 -4.09 -2.00
C THR A 504 -2.20 -5.10 -2.89
N ILE A 505 -2.06 -4.94 -4.20
CA ILE A 505 -2.48 -5.86 -5.24
C ILE A 505 -1.25 -6.25 -6.05
N LEU A 506 -0.97 -7.54 -6.17
CA LEU A 506 0.12 -8.05 -6.99
C LEU A 506 -0.40 -8.43 -8.37
N LEU A 507 0.06 -7.70 -9.38
CA LEU A 507 -0.24 -7.96 -10.78
C LEU A 507 0.91 -8.72 -11.43
N ALA A 508 0.61 -9.74 -12.17
CA ALA A 508 1.60 -10.50 -12.93
C ALA A 508 1.15 -10.70 -14.38
N ARG A 509 2.13 -10.85 -15.28
CA ARG A 509 1.89 -11.37 -16.61
C ARG A 509 1.51 -12.84 -16.51
N GLY A 510 0.54 -13.30 -17.27
CA GLY A 510 -0.04 -14.64 -17.09
C GLY A 510 0.96 -15.78 -17.36
N ASP A 511 1.91 -15.61 -18.28
CA ASP A 511 2.97 -16.62 -18.50
C ASP A 511 3.92 -16.74 -17.29
N LEU A 512 4.18 -15.64 -16.57
CA LEU A 512 4.93 -15.68 -15.31
C LEU A 512 4.13 -16.47 -14.26
N ALA A 513 2.81 -16.20 -14.15
CA ALA A 513 1.96 -16.95 -13.24
C ALA A 513 1.98 -18.46 -13.55
N LEU A 514 1.94 -18.82 -14.83
CA LEU A 514 2.07 -20.21 -15.27
C LEU A 514 3.43 -20.83 -14.91
N ARG A 515 4.52 -20.15 -15.24
CA ARG A 515 5.92 -20.62 -14.98
C ARG A 515 6.15 -20.87 -13.49
N MET A 516 5.78 -19.91 -12.66
CA MET A 516 5.97 -19.98 -11.22
C MET A 516 4.89 -20.81 -10.49
N GLY A 517 3.77 -21.13 -11.15
CA GLY A 517 2.61 -21.71 -10.48
C GLY A 517 1.96 -20.77 -9.47
N LEU A 518 1.95 -19.44 -9.76
CA LEU A 518 1.34 -18.47 -8.87
C LEU A 518 -0.19 -18.64 -8.83
N PRO A 519 -0.84 -18.48 -7.68
CA PRO A 519 -2.29 -18.51 -7.63
C PRO A 519 -2.87 -17.32 -8.38
N VAL A 520 -3.85 -17.54 -9.24
CA VAL A 520 -4.60 -16.46 -9.88
C VAL A 520 -5.89 -16.22 -9.09
N LEU A 521 -6.06 -15.00 -8.58
CA LEU A 521 -7.25 -14.59 -7.84
C LEU A 521 -8.32 -14.01 -8.78
N ALA A 522 -7.90 -13.33 -9.84
CA ALA A 522 -8.75 -12.81 -10.92
C ALA A 522 -7.91 -12.49 -12.16
N VAL A 523 -8.55 -12.47 -13.33
CA VAL A 523 -7.99 -11.89 -14.57
C VAL A 523 -8.44 -10.45 -14.69
N VAL A 524 -7.52 -9.51 -14.91
CA VAL A 524 -7.87 -8.11 -15.15
C VAL A 524 -8.22 -7.94 -16.62
N ALA A 525 -9.51 -7.98 -16.92
CA ALA A 525 -9.99 -7.80 -18.29
C ALA A 525 -9.82 -6.35 -18.75
N TYR A 526 -10.18 -5.41 -17.88
CA TYR A 526 -10.17 -3.99 -18.18
C TYR A 526 -9.78 -3.19 -16.93
N ALA A 527 -8.93 -2.20 -17.10
CA ALA A 527 -8.61 -1.20 -16.10
C ALA A 527 -8.31 0.11 -16.83
N GLN A 528 -9.05 1.15 -16.53
CA GLN A 528 -8.87 2.46 -17.16
C GLN A 528 -9.37 3.58 -16.27
N SER A 529 -8.63 4.68 -16.23
CA SER A 529 -9.06 5.94 -15.65
C SER A 529 -9.59 6.91 -16.71
N PHE A 530 -10.41 7.85 -16.27
CA PHE A 530 -11.08 8.82 -17.12
C PHE A 530 -11.12 10.18 -16.44
N GLY A 531 -10.94 11.25 -17.20
CA GLY A 531 -11.30 12.59 -16.78
C GLY A 531 -12.79 12.83 -17.02
N ASP A 532 -13.50 13.40 -16.06
CA ASP A 532 -14.94 13.66 -16.16
C ASP A 532 -15.31 14.95 -16.90
N GLY A 533 -14.31 15.63 -17.48
CA GLY A 533 -14.53 16.83 -18.28
C GLY A 533 -14.85 18.07 -17.43
N VAL A 534 -15.41 19.08 -18.08
CA VAL A 534 -15.78 20.35 -17.43
C VAL A 534 -17.05 20.14 -16.62
N HIS A 535 -16.90 20.08 -15.30
CA HIS A 535 -17.99 19.88 -14.36
C HIS A 535 -17.71 20.61 -13.04
N THR A 536 -18.74 21.12 -12.40
CA THR A 536 -18.64 21.83 -11.11
C THR A 536 -19.01 20.98 -9.91
N SER A 537 -19.49 19.76 -10.14
CA SER A 537 -19.87 18.86 -9.05
C SER A 537 -18.66 18.20 -8.41
N ILE A 538 -18.67 18.12 -7.09
CA ILE A 538 -17.73 17.35 -6.28
C ILE A 538 -18.57 16.47 -5.34
N PRO A 539 -18.50 15.13 -5.42
CA PRO A 539 -17.59 14.30 -6.23
C PRO A 539 -17.90 14.33 -7.73
N ALA A 540 -16.96 13.79 -8.53
CA ALA A 540 -17.11 13.62 -9.95
C ALA A 540 -18.35 12.76 -10.28
N PRO A 541 -19.09 13.09 -11.35
CA PRO A 541 -20.31 12.36 -11.71
C PRO A 541 -20.05 11.01 -12.41
N GLY A 542 -18.77 10.66 -12.72
CA GLY A 542 -18.42 9.43 -13.41
C GLY A 542 -18.72 9.44 -14.92
N LEU A 543 -18.95 10.59 -15.52
CA LEU A 543 -19.27 10.71 -16.95
C LEU A 543 -18.15 10.19 -17.86
N GLY A 544 -16.87 10.32 -17.42
CA GLY A 544 -15.73 9.78 -18.13
C GLY A 544 -15.80 8.26 -18.20
N ALA A 545 -16.08 7.59 -17.08
CA ALA A 545 -16.18 6.13 -16.99
C ALA A 545 -17.28 5.55 -17.90
N LEU A 546 -18.35 6.30 -18.17
CA LEU A 546 -19.35 5.92 -19.14
C LEU A 546 -18.76 5.76 -20.57
N GLY A 547 -17.62 6.44 -20.84
CA GLY A 547 -16.87 6.29 -22.09
C GLY A 547 -16.37 4.87 -22.35
N ALA A 548 -16.20 4.03 -21.30
CA ALA A 548 -15.84 2.62 -21.45
C ALA A 548 -16.86 1.82 -22.28
N GLY A 549 -18.14 2.17 -22.19
CA GLY A 549 -19.23 1.59 -22.97
C GLY A 549 -19.47 2.23 -24.35
N ARG A 550 -18.70 3.28 -24.71
CA ARG A 550 -18.90 3.95 -26.03
C ARG A 550 -18.62 2.99 -27.17
N GLY A 551 -19.59 2.84 -28.04
CA GLY A 551 -19.57 1.87 -29.16
C GLY A 551 -20.38 0.60 -28.83
N GLY A 552 -21.00 0.52 -27.65
CA GLY A 552 -21.87 -0.58 -27.29
C GLY A 552 -21.10 -1.91 -27.23
N LYS A 553 -21.55 -2.91 -27.96
CA LYS A 553 -20.90 -4.25 -28.05
C LYS A 553 -19.51 -4.19 -28.70
N ASP A 554 -19.18 -3.11 -29.41
CA ASP A 554 -17.85 -2.87 -29.98
C ASP A 554 -16.98 -1.93 -29.12
N SER A 555 -17.44 -1.59 -27.92
CA SER A 555 -16.67 -0.76 -27.00
C SER A 555 -15.38 -1.47 -26.52
N ALA A 556 -14.43 -0.69 -25.98
CA ALA A 556 -13.18 -1.25 -25.47
C ALA A 556 -13.45 -2.25 -24.34
N LEU A 557 -14.37 -1.92 -23.42
CA LEU A 557 -14.77 -2.81 -22.33
C LEU A 557 -15.42 -4.09 -22.85
N ALA A 558 -16.40 -4.00 -23.77
CA ALA A 558 -17.08 -5.17 -24.32
C ALA A 558 -16.11 -6.12 -25.05
N ARG A 559 -15.18 -5.57 -25.86
CA ARG A 559 -14.16 -6.38 -26.54
C ARG A 559 -13.20 -7.07 -25.58
N ALA A 560 -12.79 -6.36 -24.50
CA ALA A 560 -11.90 -6.91 -23.49
C ALA A 560 -12.56 -8.09 -22.74
N LEU A 561 -13.83 -7.96 -22.41
CA LEU A 561 -14.61 -9.05 -21.79
C LEU A 561 -14.84 -10.21 -22.75
N ALA A 562 -15.21 -9.92 -24.00
CA ALA A 562 -15.48 -10.94 -25.04
C ALA A 562 -14.22 -11.78 -25.35
N LYS A 563 -13.02 -11.18 -25.30
CA LYS A 563 -11.73 -11.91 -25.41
C LYS A 563 -11.62 -13.04 -24.39
N LEU A 564 -12.24 -12.87 -23.22
CA LEU A 564 -12.26 -13.84 -22.13
C LEU A 564 -13.54 -14.68 -22.05
N GLY A 565 -14.36 -14.67 -23.10
CA GLY A 565 -15.62 -15.43 -23.13
C GLY A 565 -16.70 -14.88 -22.20
N VAL A 566 -16.65 -13.57 -21.89
CA VAL A 566 -17.58 -12.90 -20.98
C VAL A 566 -18.48 -11.94 -21.77
N THR A 567 -19.78 -12.04 -21.56
CA THR A 567 -20.80 -11.16 -22.13
C THR A 567 -21.23 -10.08 -21.14
N ALA A 568 -22.06 -9.14 -21.57
CA ALA A 568 -22.62 -8.14 -20.66
C ALA A 568 -23.48 -8.78 -19.55
N ASP A 569 -24.18 -9.88 -19.83
CA ASP A 569 -25.02 -10.59 -18.86
C ASP A 569 -24.20 -11.39 -17.82
N ASP A 570 -22.97 -11.76 -18.17
CA ASP A 570 -22.05 -12.46 -17.28
C ASP A 570 -21.40 -11.54 -16.22
N ILE A 571 -21.53 -10.21 -16.36
CA ILE A 571 -21.14 -9.26 -15.32
C ILE A 571 -22.17 -9.30 -14.22
N ALA A 572 -21.96 -10.16 -13.23
CA ALA A 572 -22.97 -10.41 -12.21
C ALA A 572 -22.92 -9.41 -11.05
N VAL A 573 -21.75 -8.83 -10.75
CA VAL A 573 -21.54 -8.00 -9.57
C VAL A 573 -20.95 -6.65 -9.93
N ILE A 574 -21.49 -5.61 -9.32
CA ILE A 574 -20.89 -4.27 -9.30
C ILE A 574 -20.55 -3.88 -7.87
N SER A 575 -19.26 -3.62 -7.63
CA SER A 575 -18.80 -2.92 -6.46
C SER A 575 -18.75 -1.43 -6.76
N LYS A 576 -19.80 -0.73 -6.38
CA LYS A 576 -19.92 0.71 -6.58
C LYS A 576 -18.95 1.49 -5.71
N HIS A 577 -18.60 2.69 -6.15
CA HIS A 577 -17.87 3.64 -5.30
C HIS A 577 -18.62 3.94 -4.01
N ASP A 578 -19.94 4.12 -4.06
CA ASP A 578 -20.89 4.08 -2.95
C ASP A 578 -20.41 4.80 -1.67
N THR A 579 -20.28 6.11 -1.76
CA THR A 579 -19.77 6.92 -0.63
C THR A 579 -20.81 7.26 0.42
N SER A 580 -22.06 6.78 0.31
CA SER A 580 -23.13 7.16 1.24
C SER A 580 -23.51 8.65 1.17
N THR A 581 -23.20 9.32 0.05
CA THR A 581 -23.55 10.73 -0.14
C THR A 581 -24.78 10.91 -1.00
N LEU A 582 -25.49 12.02 -0.79
CA LEU A 582 -26.68 12.36 -1.57
C LEU A 582 -26.34 12.68 -3.02
N ALA A 583 -25.10 13.09 -3.31
CA ALA A 583 -24.67 13.43 -4.67
C ALA A 583 -24.10 12.23 -5.43
N ASN A 584 -23.23 11.41 -4.81
CA ASN A 584 -22.54 10.34 -5.51
C ASN A 584 -23.45 9.15 -5.84
N ASP A 585 -24.22 8.67 -4.88
CA ASP A 585 -24.96 7.41 -5.05
C ASP A 585 -25.96 7.45 -6.21
N PRO A 586 -26.72 8.55 -6.47
CA PRO A 586 -27.56 8.68 -7.67
C PRO A 586 -26.74 8.76 -8.96
N ASN A 587 -25.71 9.59 -9.01
CA ASN A 587 -24.88 9.73 -10.19
C ASN A 587 -24.25 8.40 -10.62
N GLU A 588 -23.78 7.64 -9.67
CA GLU A 588 -23.14 6.35 -9.92
C GLU A 588 -24.18 5.27 -10.30
N THR A 589 -25.37 5.32 -9.73
CA THR A 589 -26.47 4.45 -10.14
C THR A 589 -26.85 4.70 -11.60
N GLU A 590 -27.03 5.96 -12.02
CA GLU A 590 -27.27 6.33 -13.42
C GLU A 590 -26.11 5.88 -14.34
N LEU A 591 -24.86 6.07 -13.90
CA LEU A 591 -23.69 5.64 -14.65
C LEU A 591 -23.75 4.15 -15.00
N HIS A 592 -24.01 3.29 -14.03
CA HIS A 592 -24.01 1.85 -14.22
C HIS A 592 -25.22 1.35 -14.99
N GLU A 593 -26.40 1.94 -14.82
CA GLU A 593 -27.58 1.66 -15.65
C GLU A 593 -27.28 1.95 -17.12
N ARG A 594 -26.78 3.16 -17.41
CA ARG A 594 -26.43 3.56 -18.78
C ARG A 594 -25.30 2.72 -19.37
N LEU A 595 -24.36 2.27 -18.55
CA LEU A 595 -23.28 1.39 -18.99
C LEU A 595 -23.83 -0.01 -19.32
N ALA A 596 -24.71 -0.58 -18.49
CA ALA A 596 -25.37 -1.84 -18.72
C ALA A 596 -26.19 -1.82 -20.05
N ASP A 597 -26.98 -0.78 -20.21
CA ASP A 597 -27.76 -0.56 -21.49
C ASP A 597 -26.83 -0.46 -22.72
N SER A 598 -25.75 0.33 -22.58
CA SER A 598 -24.78 0.52 -23.66
C SER A 598 -24.10 -0.79 -24.06
N LEU A 599 -23.74 -1.65 -23.09
CA LEU A 599 -23.15 -2.95 -23.36
C LEU A 599 -24.15 -3.98 -23.92
N GLY A 600 -25.45 -3.64 -23.91
CA GLY A 600 -26.53 -4.48 -24.42
C GLY A 600 -26.90 -5.61 -23.45
N ARG A 601 -26.89 -5.31 -22.15
CA ARG A 601 -27.36 -6.24 -21.13
C ARG A 601 -28.83 -6.55 -21.33
N SER A 602 -29.19 -7.84 -21.17
CA SER A 602 -30.55 -8.32 -21.32
C SER A 602 -31.46 -7.81 -20.21
N GLU A 603 -32.70 -7.47 -20.56
CA GLU A 603 -33.73 -7.13 -19.57
C GLU A 603 -33.94 -8.28 -18.62
N GLY A 604 -33.94 -8.02 -17.29
CA GLY A 604 -34.10 -9.03 -16.25
C GLY A 604 -32.82 -9.79 -15.88
N ALA A 605 -31.69 -9.56 -16.55
CA ALA A 605 -30.40 -10.08 -16.08
C ALA A 605 -29.99 -9.32 -14.81
N PRO A 606 -29.81 -9.99 -13.64
CA PRO A 606 -29.56 -9.30 -12.38
C PRO A 606 -28.13 -8.76 -12.33
N LEU A 607 -27.98 -7.57 -11.78
CA LEU A 607 -26.71 -6.94 -11.46
C LEU A 607 -26.66 -6.67 -9.97
N PHE A 608 -25.93 -7.51 -9.24
CA PHE A 608 -25.87 -7.43 -7.78
C PHE A 608 -24.96 -6.30 -7.34
N VAL A 609 -25.50 -5.41 -6.52
CA VAL A 609 -24.76 -4.26 -5.97
C VAL A 609 -24.10 -4.64 -4.67
N VAL A 610 -22.80 -4.43 -4.58
CA VAL A 610 -21.99 -4.60 -3.37
C VAL A 610 -21.41 -3.24 -2.96
N SER A 611 -21.54 -2.94 -1.68
CA SER A 611 -21.12 -1.66 -1.07
C SER A 611 -20.16 -1.93 0.09
N GLN A 612 -18.88 -2.22 -0.20
CA GLN A 612 -17.88 -2.50 0.84
C GLN A 612 -17.80 -1.38 1.87
N LYS A 613 -17.98 -0.13 1.43
CA LYS A 613 -17.93 1.03 2.33
C LYS A 613 -18.99 1.05 3.42
N SER A 614 -20.04 0.24 3.30
CA SER A 614 -21.01 0.05 4.39
C SER A 614 -20.37 -0.53 5.65
N LEU A 615 -19.26 -1.25 5.49
CA LEU A 615 -18.47 -1.86 6.57
C LEU A 615 -17.11 -1.18 6.76
N THR A 616 -16.44 -0.82 5.66
CA THR A 616 -15.07 -0.29 5.70
C THR A 616 -14.99 1.23 5.85
N GLY A 617 -16.09 1.96 5.70
CA GLY A 617 -16.00 3.40 5.50
C GLY A 617 -15.26 3.75 4.19
N HIS A 618 -14.84 5.00 4.05
CA HIS A 618 -14.19 5.51 2.85
C HIS A 618 -12.72 5.85 3.08
N ALA A 619 -11.82 4.91 2.76
CA ALA A 619 -10.37 5.05 2.90
C ALA A 619 -9.72 5.82 1.73
N LYS A 620 -10.43 6.73 1.13
CA LYS A 620 -9.90 7.63 0.07
C LYS A 620 -9.11 6.86 -1.01
N GLY A 621 -7.82 7.11 -1.17
CA GLY A 621 -6.98 6.45 -2.18
C GLY A 621 -6.84 4.93 -2.01
N GLY A 622 -7.05 4.41 -0.80
CA GLY A 622 -7.05 2.97 -0.51
C GLY A 622 -8.36 2.25 -0.80
N ALA A 623 -9.46 2.99 -0.99
CA ALA A 623 -10.81 2.41 -1.03
C ALA A 623 -11.01 1.36 -2.13
N ALA A 624 -10.42 1.53 -3.31
CA ALA A 624 -10.57 0.57 -4.41
C ALA A 624 -9.84 -0.76 -4.17
N VAL A 625 -8.89 -0.83 -3.22
CA VAL A 625 -8.28 -2.11 -2.82
C VAL A 625 -9.32 -3.00 -2.14
N PHE A 626 -10.12 -2.46 -1.21
CA PHE A 626 -11.21 -3.20 -0.57
C PHE A 626 -12.22 -3.72 -1.60
N GLN A 627 -12.54 -2.91 -2.62
CA GLN A 627 -13.43 -3.31 -3.71
C GLN A 627 -12.81 -4.44 -4.55
N MET A 628 -11.54 -4.33 -4.94
CA MET A 628 -10.86 -5.37 -5.72
C MET A 628 -10.70 -6.67 -4.94
N MET A 629 -10.27 -6.61 -3.69
CA MET A 629 -10.16 -7.78 -2.83
C MET A 629 -11.52 -8.43 -2.59
N GLY A 630 -12.55 -7.61 -2.34
CA GLY A 630 -13.93 -8.10 -2.22
C GLY A 630 -14.40 -8.82 -3.48
N LEU A 631 -14.17 -8.26 -4.66
CA LEU A 631 -14.52 -8.91 -5.92
C LEU A 631 -13.75 -10.22 -6.15
N CYS A 632 -12.44 -10.26 -5.86
CA CYS A 632 -11.66 -11.49 -5.95
C CYS A 632 -12.23 -12.60 -5.03
N GLN A 633 -12.63 -12.23 -3.80
CA GLN A 633 -13.23 -13.17 -2.85
C GLN A 633 -14.62 -13.64 -3.31
N ILE A 634 -15.47 -12.71 -3.79
CA ILE A 634 -16.80 -13.02 -4.32
C ILE A 634 -16.70 -13.95 -5.52
N LEU A 635 -15.83 -13.65 -6.48
CA LEU A 635 -15.65 -14.49 -7.67
C LEU A 635 -15.17 -15.88 -7.29
N ARG A 636 -14.18 -15.99 -6.39
CA ARG A 636 -13.64 -17.28 -5.97
C ARG A 636 -14.63 -18.13 -5.18
N ASP A 637 -15.39 -17.51 -4.28
CA ASP A 637 -16.18 -18.23 -3.29
C ASP A 637 -17.65 -18.37 -3.70
N GLY A 638 -18.11 -17.60 -4.70
CA GLY A 638 -19.50 -17.62 -5.16
C GLY A 638 -20.50 -17.09 -4.14
N VAL A 639 -20.03 -16.23 -3.22
CA VAL A 639 -20.83 -15.63 -2.16
C VAL A 639 -20.79 -14.13 -2.29
N ILE A 640 -21.94 -13.50 -2.38
CA ILE A 640 -22.07 -12.03 -2.50
C ILE A 640 -22.55 -11.47 -1.16
N PRO A 641 -21.74 -10.62 -0.51
CA PRO A 641 -22.13 -10.01 0.76
C PRO A 641 -23.21 -8.95 0.57
N PRO A 642 -24.04 -8.70 1.59
CA PRO A 642 -25.02 -7.64 1.57
C PRO A 642 -24.40 -6.27 1.84
N ASN A 643 -25.17 -5.22 1.62
CA ASN A 643 -24.91 -3.93 2.21
C ASN A 643 -25.40 -3.95 3.69
N ARG A 644 -24.46 -3.99 4.62
CA ARG A 644 -24.73 -4.18 6.07
C ARG A 644 -25.50 -3.04 6.73
N SER A 645 -25.55 -1.87 6.10
CA SER A 645 -26.25 -0.70 6.64
C SER A 645 -27.49 -0.28 5.84
N LEU A 646 -27.90 -1.10 4.87
CA LEU A 646 -29.05 -0.84 4.02
C LEU A 646 -30.37 -1.30 4.69
N ASP A 647 -31.13 -0.38 5.22
CA ASP A 647 -32.49 -0.67 5.72
C ASP A 647 -33.54 -0.50 4.62
N CYS A 648 -33.45 0.59 3.87
CA CYS A 648 -34.35 0.93 2.79
C CYS A 648 -33.61 1.61 1.67
N VAL A 649 -33.68 1.07 0.45
CA VAL A 649 -33.17 1.75 -0.74
C VAL A 649 -33.86 3.10 -0.89
N ASP A 650 -33.09 4.14 -1.24
CA ASP A 650 -33.64 5.44 -1.54
C ASP A 650 -34.59 5.37 -2.75
N ASP A 651 -35.76 6.02 -2.64
CA ASP A 651 -36.80 5.98 -3.69
C ASP A 651 -36.28 6.48 -5.06
N GLU A 652 -35.29 7.39 -5.06
CA GLU A 652 -34.61 7.87 -6.24
C GLU A 652 -33.79 6.78 -6.94
N LEU A 653 -33.27 5.80 -6.20
CA LEU A 653 -32.42 4.71 -6.67
C LEU A 653 -33.22 3.42 -6.96
N ALA A 654 -34.39 3.29 -6.36
CA ALA A 654 -35.18 2.06 -6.36
C ALA A 654 -35.74 1.67 -7.74
N ASN A 655 -35.79 2.61 -8.69
CA ASN A 655 -36.35 2.42 -10.05
C ASN A 655 -35.32 1.93 -11.08
N SER A 656 -34.15 1.45 -10.65
CA SER A 656 -33.16 0.91 -11.57
C SER A 656 -33.65 -0.39 -12.24
N SER A 657 -33.28 -0.59 -13.51
CA SER A 657 -33.80 -1.71 -14.33
C SER A 657 -33.03 -3.00 -14.10
N HIS A 658 -31.75 -2.90 -13.70
CA HIS A 658 -30.84 -4.03 -13.60
C HIS A 658 -30.42 -4.37 -12.18
N PHE A 659 -30.48 -3.41 -11.25
CA PHE A 659 -29.86 -3.58 -9.93
C PHE A 659 -30.68 -4.46 -8.99
N VAL A 660 -29.92 -5.31 -8.28
CA VAL A 660 -30.41 -6.07 -7.14
C VAL A 660 -29.67 -5.59 -5.89
N TRP A 661 -30.40 -5.01 -4.98
CA TRP A 661 -29.89 -4.48 -3.73
C TRP A 661 -29.95 -5.54 -2.66
N LEU A 662 -28.79 -6.02 -2.22
CA LEU A 662 -28.72 -7.11 -1.25
C LEU A 662 -28.78 -6.59 0.19
N ARG A 663 -29.65 -7.18 1.00
CA ARG A 663 -29.76 -6.97 2.45
C ARG A 663 -29.33 -8.18 3.25
N ASP A 664 -29.28 -9.34 2.60
CA ASP A 664 -28.82 -10.59 3.14
C ASP A 664 -27.78 -11.21 2.20
N THR A 665 -26.90 -12.03 2.76
CA THR A 665 -25.86 -12.72 1.99
C THR A 665 -26.48 -13.63 0.95
N LEU A 666 -26.08 -13.46 -0.31
CA LEU A 666 -26.52 -14.27 -1.40
C LEU A 666 -25.48 -15.37 -1.70
N ARG A 667 -25.87 -16.63 -1.53
CA ARG A 667 -25.08 -17.79 -1.88
C ARG A 667 -25.57 -18.33 -3.22
N LEU A 668 -24.73 -18.25 -4.24
CA LEU A 668 -25.10 -18.70 -5.57
C LEU A 668 -24.93 -20.23 -5.68
N SER A 669 -26.04 -20.91 -5.90
CA SER A 669 -26.01 -22.33 -6.32
C SER A 669 -25.99 -22.36 -7.85
N GLY A 670 -24.99 -22.92 -8.48
CA GLY A 670 -24.83 -23.28 -9.91
C GLY A 670 -25.71 -22.70 -11.05
N ARG A 671 -26.78 -21.99 -10.69
CA ARG A 671 -27.74 -21.41 -11.62
C ARG A 671 -27.31 -20.02 -12.18
N PHE A 672 -26.43 -19.31 -11.45
CA PHE A 672 -25.89 -18.03 -11.88
C PHE A 672 -24.37 -18.11 -11.76
N PRO A 673 -23.65 -18.38 -12.83
CA PRO A 673 -22.20 -18.40 -12.80
C PRO A 673 -21.67 -16.98 -12.57
N LEU A 674 -20.87 -16.80 -11.52
CA LEU A 674 -20.13 -15.57 -11.29
C LEU A 674 -18.91 -15.53 -12.21
N LYS A 675 -19.07 -15.07 -13.44
CA LYS A 675 -17.96 -14.99 -14.38
C LYS A 675 -17.17 -13.70 -14.26
N ALA A 676 -17.85 -12.58 -13.99
CA ALA A 676 -17.19 -11.28 -13.91
C ALA A 676 -17.86 -10.34 -12.90
N GLY A 677 -17.05 -9.42 -12.39
CA GLY A 677 -17.49 -8.28 -11.61
C GLY A 677 -16.77 -7.01 -12.06
N MET A 678 -17.38 -5.85 -11.81
CA MET A 678 -16.77 -4.56 -12.06
C MET A 678 -16.75 -3.70 -10.80
N LEU A 679 -15.85 -2.77 -10.75
CA LEU A 679 -15.84 -1.70 -9.76
C LEU A 679 -15.66 -0.34 -10.42
N THR A 680 -16.20 0.68 -9.78
CA THR A 680 -15.89 2.08 -10.04
C THR A 680 -15.28 2.73 -8.83
N SER A 681 -14.39 3.68 -9.08
CA SER A 681 -13.81 4.53 -8.06
C SER A 681 -13.79 5.97 -8.58
N LEU A 682 -14.49 6.86 -7.89
CA LEU A 682 -14.71 8.24 -8.33
C LEU A 682 -13.97 9.19 -7.39
N GLY A 683 -12.95 9.89 -7.90
CA GLY A 683 -12.08 10.76 -7.11
C GLY A 683 -12.44 12.23 -7.21
N PHE A 684 -12.24 12.96 -6.14
CA PHE A 684 -12.22 14.42 -6.21
C PHE A 684 -11.16 14.88 -7.21
N GLY A 685 -11.42 15.97 -7.93
CA GLY A 685 -10.55 16.41 -9.03
C GLY A 685 -10.94 15.79 -10.38
N HIS A 686 -12.13 15.19 -10.46
CA HIS A 686 -12.75 14.68 -11.69
C HIS A 686 -11.96 13.53 -12.35
N VAL A 687 -11.45 12.60 -11.54
CA VAL A 687 -10.84 11.35 -11.99
C VAL A 687 -11.77 10.19 -11.63
N SER A 688 -12.17 9.42 -12.63
CA SER A 688 -12.94 8.18 -12.46
C SER A 688 -12.09 6.99 -12.87
N GLY A 689 -12.10 5.91 -12.09
CA GLY A 689 -11.51 4.63 -12.45
C GLY A 689 -12.58 3.56 -12.64
N LEU A 690 -12.43 2.70 -13.64
CA LEU A 690 -13.25 1.51 -13.86
C LEU A 690 -12.35 0.31 -14.06
N VAL A 691 -12.58 -0.74 -13.26
CA VAL A 691 -11.84 -2.02 -13.34
C VAL A 691 -12.86 -3.15 -13.50
N ALA A 692 -12.63 -4.04 -14.48
CA ALA A 692 -13.39 -5.27 -14.65
C ALA A 692 -12.51 -6.48 -14.39
N LEU A 693 -12.94 -7.32 -13.45
CA LEU A 693 -12.28 -8.53 -13.04
C LEU A 693 -13.08 -9.76 -13.50
N VAL A 694 -12.39 -10.74 -14.01
CA VAL A 694 -12.96 -12.00 -14.51
C VAL A 694 -12.47 -13.15 -13.62
N HIS A 695 -13.35 -14.11 -13.42
CA HIS A 695 -13.11 -15.30 -12.59
C HIS A 695 -11.80 -15.99 -12.99
N PRO A 696 -11.00 -16.51 -12.05
CA PRO A 696 -9.72 -17.16 -12.34
C PRO A 696 -9.84 -18.35 -13.29
N GLN A 697 -11.03 -18.96 -13.43
CA GLN A 697 -11.29 -20.03 -14.40
C GLN A 697 -10.99 -19.61 -15.84
N ALA A 698 -11.12 -18.31 -16.19
CA ALA A 698 -10.76 -17.80 -17.51
C ALA A 698 -9.25 -17.98 -17.80
N PHE A 699 -8.39 -17.81 -16.77
CA PHE A 699 -6.97 -18.09 -16.91
C PHE A 699 -6.70 -19.58 -17.16
N ILE A 700 -7.37 -20.46 -16.40
CA ILE A 700 -7.27 -21.92 -16.59
C ILE A 700 -7.72 -22.32 -18.01
N ALA A 701 -8.79 -21.71 -18.52
CA ALA A 701 -9.31 -21.96 -19.86
C ALA A 701 -8.35 -21.50 -20.98
N ALA A 702 -7.50 -20.52 -20.71
CA ALA A 702 -6.45 -20.06 -21.63
C ALA A 702 -5.20 -20.94 -21.65
N LEU A 703 -5.02 -21.85 -20.67
CA LEU A 703 -3.88 -22.75 -20.63
C LEU A 703 -4.07 -23.96 -21.55
N ASP A 704 -2.97 -24.47 -22.08
CA ASP A 704 -2.95 -25.77 -22.74
C ASP A 704 -3.57 -26.84 -21.81
N PRO A 705 -4.54 -27.64 -22.25
CA PRO A 705 -5.18 -28.67 -21.42
C PRO A 705 -4.21 -29.60 -20.72
N ALA A 706 -3.05 -29.89 -21.33
CA ALA A 706 -2.02 -30.73 -20.71
C ALA A 706 -1.32 -30.08 -19.51
N GLN A 707 -1.32 -28.74 -19.39
CA GLN A 707 -0.67 -28.00 -18.32
C GLN A 707 -1.62 -27.68 -17.13
N ARG A 708 -2.93 -27.71 -17.35
CA ARG A 708 -3.94 -27.24 -16.36
C ARG A 708 -3.82 -27.92 -15.01
N ALA A 709 -3.75 -29.25 -15.01
CA ALA A 709 -3.72 -30.03 -13.77
C ALA A 709 -2.41 -29.81 -12.98
N ASP A 710 -1.29 -29.67 -13.67
CA ASP A 710 -0.01 -29.35 -13.02
C ASP A 710 0.01 -27.94 -12.45
N TYR A 711 -0.43 -26.95 -13.23
CA TYR A 711 -0.55 -25.59 -12.75
C TYR A 711 -1.45 -25.50 -11.51
N GLN A 712 -2.65 -26.09 -11.57
CA GLN A 712 -3.62 -26.06 -10.46
C GLN A 712 -2.99 -26.62 -9.17
N ARG A 713 -2.33 -27.78 -9.27
CA ARG A 713 -1.67 -28.41 -8.12
C ARG A 713 -0.61 -27.50 -7.50
N ARG A 714 0.22 -26.82 -8.33
CA ARG A 714 1.25 -25.88 -7.84
C ARG A 714 0.64 -24.63 -7.20
N ALA A 715 -0.40 -24.06 -7.81
CA ALA A 715 -1.11 -22.90 -7.27
C ALA A 715 -1.78 -23.21 -5.93
N ASP A 716 -2.43 -24.37 -5.82
CA ASP A 716 -3.07 -24.83 -4.57
C ASP A 716 -2.03 -25.05 -3.46
N ALA A 717 -0.88 -25.64 -3.81
CA ALA A 717 0.22 -25.83 -2.87
C ALA A 717 0.75 -24.49 -2.33
N ARG A 718 0.84 -23.44 -3.16
CA ARG A 718 1.24 -22.12 -2.72
C ARG A 718 0.23 -21.49 -1.77
N LEU A 719 -1.05 -21.54 -2.08
CA LEU A 719 -2.10 -21.04 -1.18
C LEU A 719 -2.04 -21.73 0.19
N LEU A 720 -1.82 -23.05 0.19
CA LEU A 720 -1.68 -23.81 1.43
C LEU A 720 -0.39 -23.40 2.19
N ALA A 721 0.73 -23.19 1.49
CA ALA A 721 1.97 -22.72 2.09
C ALA A 721 1.80 -21.32 2.71
N GLY A 722 1.09 -20.41 2.03
CA GLY A 722 0.75 -19.10 2.55
C GLY A 722 -0.07 -19.15 3.83
N GLN A 723 -1.10 -20.00 3.87
CA GLN A 723 -1.90 -20.21 5.07
C GLN A 723 -1.06 -20.76 6.24
N ARG A 724 -0.22 -21.76 5.98
CA ARG A 724 0.68 -22.33 6.98
C ARG A 724 1.67 -21.29 7.49
N ARG A 725 2.20 -20.44 6.61
CA ARG A 725 3.13 -19.38 6.97
C ARG A 725 2.50 -18.37 7.94
N LEU A 726 1.28 -17.92 7.63
CA LEU A 726 0.54 -17.02 8.52
C LEU A 726 0.29 -17.66 9.89
N MET A 727 -0.22 -18.88 9.91
CA MET A 727 -0.50 -19.58 11.17
C MET A 727 0.78 -19.84 11.98
N SER A 728 1.89 -20.17 11.31
CA SER A 728 3.20 -20.31 11.96
C SER A 728 3.65 -18.98 12.60
N ALA A 729 3.51 -17.85 11.90
CA ALA A 729 3.88 -16.55 12.44
C ALA A 729 3.03 -16.17 13.66
N ILE A 730 1.73 -16.40 13.60
CA ILE A 730 0.81 -16.17 14.72
C ILE A 730 1.19 -17.04 15.92
N ALA A 731 1.59 -18.29 15.70
CA ALA A 731 2.02 -19.25 16.74
C ALA A 731 3.51 -19.10 17.15
N GLY A 732 4.12 -17.94 16.99
CA GLY A 732 5.47 -17.66 17.46
C GLY A 732 6.60 -18.23 16.58
N GLY A 733 6.29 -18.73 15.39
CA GLY A 733 7.28 -19.18 14.41
C GLY A 733 7.97 -18.01 13.69
N GLU A 734 8.48 -18.26 12.48
CA GLU A 734 9.16 -17.20 11.74
C GLU A 734 8.24 -15.98 11.48
N PRO A 735 8.74 -14.75 11.74
CA PRO A 735 7.96 -13.55 11.50
C PRO A 735 7.62 -13.37 10.02
N MET A 736 6.45 -12.80 9.71
CA MET A 736 6.00 -12.54 8.35
C MET A 736 6.97 -11.61 7.59
N TYR A 737 7.38 -10.53 8.21
CA TYR A 737 8.36 -9.60 7.66
C TYR A 737 9.78 -10.04 8.03
N GLN A 738 10.57 -10.28 7.01
CA GLN A 738 12.01 -10.47 7.14
C GLN A 738 12.69 -9.43 6.26
N ARG A 739 13.41 -8.51 6.88
CA ARG A 739 14.20 -7.55 6.11
C ARG A 739 15.30 -8.30 5.37
N PRO A 740 15.38 -8.18 4.05
CA PRO A 740 16.52 -8.70 3.32
C PRO A 740 17.81 -8.14 3.92
N PRO A 741 18.89 -8.91 4.04
CA PRO A 741 20.17 -8.41 4.52
C PRO A 741 20.58 -7.16 3.73
N ASP A 742 21.13 -6.15 4.42
CA ASP A 742 21.56 -4.92 3.74
C ASP A 742 22.76 -5.22 2.84
N ARG A 743 22.46 -5.38 1.58
CA ARG A 743 23.36 -5.91 0.56
C ARG A 743 24.39 -4.90 0.08
N ARG A 744 24.26 -3.63 0.44
CA ARG A 744 25.12 -2.55 -0.02
C ARG A 744 26.39 -2.40 0.81
N PHE A 745 26.38 -2.86 2.05
CA PHE A 745 27.42 -2.57 3.04
C PHE A 745 28.04 -3.81 3.67
N ASP A 746 27.58 -5.01 3.33
CA ASP A 746 28.16 -6.24 3.88
C ASP A 746 29.44 -6.60 3.07
N HIS A 747 30.52 -5.88 3.38
CA HIS A 747 31.82 -6.07 2.73
C HIS A 747 32.63 -7.25 3.29
N ASP A 748 32.25 -7.78 4.44
CA ASP A 748 33.01 -8.76 5.20
C ASP A 748 32.50 -10.21 5.10
N GLY A 749 31.39 -10.44 4.40
CA GLY A 749 30.83 -11.78 4.19
C GLY A 749 31.31 -12.46 2.90
N PRO A 750 31.45 -13.80 2.90
CA PRO A 750 31.80 -14.56 1.69
C PRO A 750 30.70 -14.51 0.60
N GLU A 751 29.53 -14.00 0.91
CA GLU A 751 28.37 -13.96 0.03
C GLU A 751 28.06 -12.52 -0.41
N LYS A 752 28.62 -12.13 -1.55
CA LYS A 752 28.05 -10.98 -2.26
C LYS A 752 26.64 -11.36 -2.71
N PRO A 753 25.64 -10.53 -2.42
CA PRO A 753 24.26 -10.82 -2.80
C PRO A 753 24.15 -11.14 -4.28
N GLN A 754 23.32 -12.11 -4.60
CA GLN A 754 23.09 -12.56 -5.97
C GLN A 754 22.67 -11.40 -6.89
N GLU A 755 21.95 -10.42 -6.37
CA GLU A 755 21.53 -9.24 -7.14
C GLU A 755 22.67 -8.26 -7.43
N ALA A 756 23.63 -8.09 -6.54
CA ALA A 756 24.81 -7.29 -6.87
C ALA A 756 25.59 -7.92 -8.03
N ARG A 757 25.62 -9.25 -8.09
CA ARG A 757 26.20 -9.97 -9.24
C ARG A 757 25.36 -9.79 -10.50
N MET A 758 24.03 -9.80 -10.38
CA MET A 758 23.11 -9.59 -11.50
C MET A 758 23.20 -8.17 -12.05
N LEU A 759 23.29 -7.17 -11.18
CA LEU A 759 23.49 -5.78 -11.56
C LEU A 759 24.81 -5.55 -12.31
N LEU A 760 25.83 -6.33 -11.97
CA LEU A 760 27.19 -6.19 -12.52
C LEU A 760 27.48 -7.12 -13.70
N ASN A 761 26.64 -8.10 -13.96
CA ASN A 761 26.82 -9.05 -15.06
C ASN A 761 25.55 -9.09 -15.94
N PRO A 762 25.59 -8.47 -17.13
CA PRO A 762 24.47 -8.44 -18.07
C PRO A 762 24.02 -9.83 -18.55
N ASP A 763 24.86 -10.84 -18.42
CA ASP A 763 24.57 -12.22 -18.83
C ASP A 763 24.29 -13.14 -17.64
N SER A 764 23.93 -12.58 -16.47
CA SER A 764 23.61 -13.40 -15.28
C SER A 764 22.44 -14.34 -15.54
N ARG A 765 22.57 -15.55 -15.02
CA ARG A 765 21.52 -16.56 -15.06
C ARG A 765 20.70 -16.49 -13.79
N LEU A 766 19.40 -16.61 -13.94
CA LEU A 766 18.43 -16.66 -12.88
C LEU A 766 17.66 -17.99 -12.93
N GLY A 767 17.41 -18.58 -11.76
CA GLY A 767 16.55 -19.75 -11.63
C GLY A 767 16.94 -20.90 -12.55
N ASP A 768 16.04 -21.34 -13.39
CA ASP A 768 16.12 -22.52 -14.27
C ASP A 768 17.24 -22.49 -15.34
N GLY A 769 18.19 -21.60 -15.22
CA GLY A 769 19.27 -21.43 -16.16
C GLY A 769 18.98 -20.44 -17.29
N ASP A 770 17.85 -19.75 -17.23
CA ASP A 770 17.57 -18.64 -18.13
C ASP A 770 18.59 -17.53 -17.97
N THR A 771 19.01 -16.98 -19.09
CA THR A 771 20.00 -15.88 -19.13
C THR A 771 19.25 -14.61 -19.48
N TYR A 772 19.30 -13.62 -18.58
CA TYR A 772 18.82 -12.29 -18.86
C TYR A 772 19.93 -11.42 -19.41
N ARG A 773 19.72 -10.82 -20.56
CA ARG A 773 20.65 -9.88 -21.16
C ARG A 773 20.19 -8.45 -20.87
N ALA A 774 21.13 -7.58 -20.54
CA ALA A 774 20.83 -6.18 -20.26
C ALA A 774 20.20 -5.45 -21.46
N ASP A 775 20.52 -5.89 -22.69
CA ASP A 775 19.96 -5.36 -23.93
C ASP A 775 18.49 -5.77 -24.15
N GLN A 776 18.03 -6.86 -23.55
CA GLN A 776 16.60 -7.25 -23.59
C GLN A 776 15.74 -6.42 -22.67
N VAL A 777 16.33 -5.84 -21.63
CA VAL A 777 15.64 -4.98 -20.66
C VAL A 777 15.49 -3.54 -21.18
N SER A 778 16.36 -3.11 -22.10
CA SER A 778 16.38 -1.76 -22.66
C SER A 778 15.53 -1.58 -23.94
N ALA A 779 14.98 -2.64 -24.48
CA ALA A 779 14.23 -2.63 -25.75
C ALA A 779 12.70 -2.53 -25.56
N GLY A 780 12.23 -2.33 -24.33
CA GLY A 780 10.81 -2.14 -23.99
C GLY A 780 10.39 -0.68 -23.89
#